data_2a96a79b4b6f572ca8e6ba2c2d6d00c8
#
_entry.id   2a96a79b4b6f572ca8e6ba2c2d6d00c8
#
_cell.length_a   1.000
_cell.length_b   1.000
_cell.length_c   1.000
_cell.angle_alpha   90.00
_cell.angle_beta   90.00
_cell.angle_gamma   90.00
#
_symmetry.space_group_name_H-M   'P 1'
#
loop_
_entity.id
_entity.type
_entity.pdbx_description
1 polymer ?
#
loop_
_entity_poly.entity_id
_entity_poly.type
_entity_poly.pdbx_seq_one_letter_code
_entity_poly.pdbx_strand_id
1 'polypeptide(L)'
;MVIFLISSLTEYYSGDGYGARPVYETNGMARRLGRYWKKDSRILLFAADPDDQKGNDLYRRKIGDALKISGFSLDEIRIFDSRTEEPLEALMQWADVLYLAGGHGPDENAFIEKAGLKEALYGFNGIFIGESAGALNAAVDVLMMPELAGEASDPDFCYELKGLGLTRLNIIPHIQYYARQTFDGMDLIEDILMPRSIGRRIYLITDGSYFFINEGRTYFFGEGTVLEDQRKYRLYSGEVYTGGKGTTNMDLRLPEASGFDAIFHIGRNGSIRFVYYDDKLRRKEISDLTVRTYDELINEISERISVDDEKQALIDQTQISDVKKEIKRTGVFTRAFHVRTDDGISTKSLRIYPGDSRDSGLAATIMDIETILDHDWMTDEYSREGFLRACECALKNMDESLSYSVIYANIDNFKALNTLFGRKNGDLIIFDEQHALKDELHPAVIGRLEADHFVILVENRNLTAESLSHVTTRRLSYGSMEYTLHIRLGICHVTDRDCQISSLIDFAHLAEKSIHCEKQRYCAVFDQSMNDDFVTKQTLIHHVDKAIEKGELIPYFQPVVNAATKEIKSAESLIRWNHPKMGMLSPGIFIPALEANGDISKITRFMVDSVLDFNVGRMKAGLAPLPCAVNLSRIDFYNPTLMDYLISRFREYKDIRDMIKVEVTESAYAVLESDGLGLLNEMKELGIMILLDDFGSGMSSLSTLESFEFDTIKLDLGFIKKIESSRVSRAIIRSTIDMGHSLGATIVAEGVETERQYDFLRENDCDLIQGYLFYKPMPEGELVKLIQ
;
A
#
# COMPACT_ATOMS: atom_id res chain seq x y z
N MET A 1 -4.58 -27.82 14.22
CA MET A 1 -5.68 -27.06 14.87
C MET A 1 -5.40 -25.58 14.71
N VAL A 2 -6.42 -24.83 14.30
CA VAL A 2 -6.36 -23.34 14.19
C VAL A 2 -7.13 -22.74 15.36
N ILE A 3 -6.59 -21.71 16.03
CA ILE A 3 -7.15 -21.18 17.27
C ILE A 3 -7.51 -19.71 17.10
N PHE A 4 -8.74 -19.34 17.47
CA PHE A 4 -9.22 -17.98 17.62
C PHE A 4 -9.59 -17.72 19.08
N LEU A 5 -8.93 -16.76 19.71
CA LEU A 5 -9.24 -16.32 21.08
C LEU A 5 -9.81 -14.90 20.98
N ILE A 6 -11.10 -14.78 21.19
CA ILE A 6 -11.87 -13.59 20.85
C ILE A 6 -12.45 -12.94 22.10
N SER A 7 -12.54 -11.62 22.11
CA SER A 7 -13.27 -10.93 23.16
C SER A 7 -14.77 -11.18 23.03
N SER A 8 -15.32 -10.94 21.84
CA SER A 8 -16.71 -11.26 21.49
C SER A 8 -16.80 -11.62 20.00
N LEU A 9 -17.72 -12.55 19.65
CA LEU A 9 -17.98 -12.93 18.26
C LEU A 9 -18.78 -11.86 17.51
N THR A 10 -19.71 -11.21 18.22
CA THR A 10 -20.64 -10.20 17.65
C THR A 10 -20.70 -8.96 18.55
N GLU A 11 -21.24 -7.85 18.03
CA GLU A 11 -21.52 -6.68 18.86
C GLU A 11 -22.48 -7.00 20.02
N TYR A 12 -22.09 -6.61 21.23
CA TYR A 12 -22.92 -6.75 22.41
C TYR A 12 -23.99 -5.67 22.46
N TYR A 13 -25.24 -6.02 22.74
CA TYR A 13 -26.32 -5.07 22.91
C TYR A 13 -26.96 -5.22 24.30
N SER A 14 -26.96 -4.15 25.06
CA SER A 14 -27.67 -4.03 26.33
C SER A 14 -29.16 -3.63 26.10
N GLY A 15 -29.97 -4.54 25.55
CA GLY A 15 -31.37 -4.28 25.35
C GLY A 15 -32.13 -5.53 24.92
N ASP A 16 -33.40 -5.66 25.34
CA ASP A 16 -34.28 -6.83 25.16
C ASP A 16 -34.68 -7.14 23.70
N GLY A 17 -33.96 -6.61 22.69
CA GLY A 17 -34.23 -6.78 21.28
C GLY A 17 -33.41 -7.91 20.65
N TYR A 18 -34.05 -9.05 20.35
CA TYR A 18 -33.53 -10.17 19.61
C TYR A 18 -33.27 -9.82 18.13
N GLY A 19 -32.17 -9.13 17.84
CA GLY A 19 -31.68 -8.99 16.48
C GLY A 19 -30.37 -9.79 16.32
N ALA A 20 -30.39 -10.85 15.52
CA ALA A 20 -29.16 -11.57 15.19
C ALA A 20 -28.21 -10.60 14.45
N ARG A 21 -26.92 -10.58 14.87
CA ARG A 21 -25.91 -9.72 14.30
C ARG A 21 -24.82 -10.55 13.64
N PRO A 22 -24.18 -10.03 12.58
CA PRO A 22 -23.09 -10.74 11.94
C PRO A 22 -21.87 -10.84 12.86
N VAL A 23 -21.00 -11.79 12.56
CA VAL A 23 -19.65 -11.87 13.13
C VAL A 23 -18.90 -10.56 12.83
N TYR A 24 -18.10 -10.09 13.77
CA TYR A 24 -17.31 -8.88 13.59
C TYR A 24 -16.51 -8.89 12.28
N GLU A 25 -16.78 -7.91 11.42
CA GLU A 25 -16.01 -7.62 10.21
C GLU A 25 -14.81 -6.73 10.50
N THR A 26 -14.85 -5.94 11.58
CA THR A 26 -13.73 -5.18 12.08
C THR A 26 -12.55 -6.11 12.35
N ASN A 27 -11.37 -5.71 11.92
CA ASN A 27 -10.13 -6.52 12.04
C ASN A 27 -10.14 -7.82 11.22
N GLY A 28 -11.06 -8.00 10.28
CA GLY A 28 -11.11 -9.12 9.34
C GLY A 28 -11.40 -10.49 9.98
N MET A 29 -12.09 -10.52 11.13
CA MET A 29 -12.37 -11.77 11.86
C MET A 29 -13.19 -12.75 11.01
N ALA A 30 -14.34 -12.34 10.49
CA ALA A 30 -15.19 -13.21 9.67
C ALA A 30 -14.44 -13.73 8.44
N ARG A 31 -13.71 -12.86 7.73
CA ARG A 31 -12.92 -13.26 6.56
C ARG A 31 -11.84 -14.27 6.92
N ARG A 32 -11.11 -14.06 8.04
CA ARG A 32 -10.04 -14.98 8.46
C ARG A 32 -10.60 -16.32 8.91
N LEU A 33 -11.68 -16.30 9.66
CA LEU A 33 -12.39 -17.51 10.07
C LEU A 33 -12.87 -18.30 8.84
N GLY A 34 -13.42 -17.60 7.80
CA GLY A 34 -13.90 -18.20 6.57
C GLY A 34 -12.85 -18.98 5.77
N ARG A 35 -11.56 -18.64 5.91
CA ARG A 35 -10.46 -19.37 5.24
C ARG A 35 -10.30 -20.80 5.73
N TYR A 36 -10.64 -21.05 6.99
CA TYR A 36 -10.51 -22.36 7.61
C TYR A 36 -11.85 -23.08 7.75
N TRP A 37 -12.94 -22.36 7.44
CA TRP A 37 -14.30 -22.89 7.56
C TRP A 37 -14.62 -23.87 6.44
N LYS A 38 -15.07 -25.06 6.82
CA LYS A 38 -15.51 -26.05 5.83
C LYS A 38 -16.98 -25.82 5.46
N LYS A 39 -17.36 -26.27 4.27
CA LYS A 39 -18.77 -26.30 3.89
C LYS A 39 -19.51 -27.25 4.85
N ASP A 40 -20.68 -26.80 5.33
CA ASP A 40 -21.54 -27.57 6.24
C ASP A 40 -20.79 -28.04 7.52
N SER A 41 -20.03 -27.08 8.15
CA SER A 41 -19.28 -27.37 9.38
C SER A 41 -20.18 -27.72 10.55
N ARG A 42 -19.72 -28.68 11.38
CA ARG A 42 -20.37 -29.13 12.60
C ARG A 42 -19.69 -28.51 13.79
N ILE A 43 -20.47 -27.85 14.66
CA ILE A 43 -19.95 -27.12 15.81
C ILE A 43 -20.31 -27.86 17.09
N LEU A 44 -19.31 -28.10 17.96
CA LEU A 44 -19.51 -28.45 19.34
C LEU A 44 -19.36 -27.16 20.18
N LEU A 45 -20.48 -26.72 20.76
CA LEU A 45 -20.52 -25.58 21.66
C LEU A 45 -20.35 -26.11 23.08
N PHE A 46 -19.25 -25.78 23.74
CA PHE A 46 -18.97 -26.11 25.15
C PHE A 46 -19.52 -24.99 26.02
N ALA A 47 -20.44 -25.29 26.90
CA ALA A 47 -21.13 -24.32 27.74
C ALA A 47 -20.21 -23.79 28.87
N ALA A 48 -20.31 -22.50 29.15
CA ALA A 48 -19.59 -21.89 30.27
C ALA A 48 -20.28 -22.24 31.61
N ASP A 49 -21.61 -22.23 31.65
CA ASP A 49 -22.41 -22.75 32.77
C ASP A 49 -23.20 -23.98 32.32
N PRO A 50 -22.79 -25.22 32.72
CA PRO A 50 -23.46 -26.42 32.26
C PRO A 50 -24.91 -26.56 32.73
N ASP A 51 -25.32 -25.87 33.79
CA ASP A 51 -26.63 -26.02 34.42
C ASP A 51 -27.66 -24.96 33.90
N ASP A 52 -27.20 -23.87 33.26
CA ASP A 52 -28.09 -22.89 32.62
C ASP A 52 -28.56 -23.36 31.24
N GLN A 53 -29.42 -24.38 31.21
CA GLN A 53 -29.90 -24.97 29.97
C GLN A 53 -30.63 -23.95 29.03
N LYS A 54 -31.36 -22.98 29.60
CA LYS A 54 -32.06 -21.96 28.81
C LYS A 54 -31.10 -20.97 28.19
N GLY A 55 -30.11 -20.53 28.96
CA GLY A 55 -29.06 -19.65 28.51
C GLY A 55 -28.24 -20.29 27.37
N ASN A 56 -27.86 -21.55 27.57
CA ASN A 56 -27.11 -22.36 26.62
C ASN A 56 -27.86 -22.51 25.27
N ASP A 57 -29.16 -22.81 25.31
CA ASP A 57 -30.00 -22.91 24.11
C ASP A 57 -30.16 -21.56 23.40
N LEU A 58 -30.24 -20.47 24.12
CA LEU A 58 -30.27 -19.13 23.57
C LEU A 58 -28.93 -18.76 22.93
N TYR A 59 -27.82 -19.06 23.61
CA TYR A 59 -26.47 -18.80 23.13
C TYR A 59 -26.19 -19.56 21.83
N ARG A 60 -26.55 -20.87 21.76
CA ARG A 60 -26.47 -21.68 20.55
C ARG A 60 -27.19 -21.02 19.36
N ARG A 61 -28.42 -20.52 19.58
CA ARG A 61 -29.18 -19.83 18.52
C ARG A 61 -28.46 -18.56 18.06
N LYS A 62 -28.00 -17.72 19.00
CA LYS A 62 -27.28 -16.47 18.68
C LYS A 62 -26.05 -16.73 17.83
N ILE A 63 -25.21 -17.68 18.23
CA ILE A 63 -24.01 -18.03 17.48
C ILE A 63 -24.36 -18.59 16.09
N GLY A 64 -25.35 -19.48 16.02
CA GLY A 64 -25.79 -20.05 14.75
C GLY A 64 -26.33 -19.01 13.79
N ASP A 65 -27.12 -18.06 14.28
CA ASP A 65 -27.67 -17.00 13.47
C ASP A 65 -26.60 -16.01 13.02
N ALA A 66 -25.66 -15.64 13.90
CA ALA A 66 -24.54 -14.76 13.59
C ALA A 66 -23.65 -15.33 12.47
N LEU A 67 -23.31 -16.62 12.57
CA LEU A 67 -22.50 -17.31 11.58
C LEU A 67 -23.25 -17.39 10.22
N LYS A 68 -24.55 -17.75 10.22
CA LYS A 68 -25.36 -17.81 8.99
C LYS A 68 -25.48 -16.46 8.30
N ILE A 69 -25.75 -15.38 9.06
CA ILE A 69 -25.85 -14.02 8.52
C ILE A 69 -24.52 -13.60 7.88
N SER A 70 -23.39 -14.05 8.45
CA SER A 70 -22.06 -13.80 7.93
C SER A 70 -21.63 -14.72 6.79
N GLY A 71 -22.56 -15.57 6.28
CA GLY A 71 -22.32 -16.42 5.12
C GLY A 71 -21.67 -17.76 5.41
N PHE A 72 -21.52 -18.16 6.69
CA PHE A 72 -20.96 -19.48 7.06
C PHE A 72 -22.00 -20.58 6.89
N SER A 73 -21.64 -21.65 6.18
CA SER A 73 -22.49 -22.83 6.02
C SER A 73 -22.33 -23.73 7.25
N LEU A 74 -23.45 -24.11 7.85
CA LEU A 74 -23.52 -24.94 9.07
C LEU A 74 -24.38 -26.16 8.83
N ASP A 75 -23.92 -27.34 9.25
CA ASP A 75 -24.74 -28.56 9.32
C ASP A 75 -25.51 -28.58 10.66
N GLU A 76 -24.81 -28.70 11.77
CA GLU A 76 -25.40 -28.82 13.11
C GLU A 76 -24.54 -28.11 14.17
N ILE A 77 -25.21 -27.56 15.21
CA ILE A 77 -24.57 -27.09 16.44
C ILE A 77 -25.08 -27.93 17.60
N ARG A 78 -24.23 -28.74 18.19
CA ARG A 78 -24.50 -29.47 19.45
C ARG A 78 -23.91 -28.71 20.62
N ILE A 79 -24.61 -28.82 21.77
CA ILE A 79 -24.13 -28.23 23.01
C ILE A 79 -23.61 -29.38 23.91
N PHE A 80 -22.45 -29.11 24.53
CA PHE A 80 -21.96 -29.93 25.66
C PHE A 80 -22.27 -29.21 26.97
N ASP A 81 -23.28 -29.72 27.70
CA ASP A 81 -23.73 -29.19 28.98
C ASP A 81 -24.23 -30.34 29.88
N SER A 82 -24.86 -30.03 31.02
CA SER A 82 -25.33 -31.04 31.99
C SER A 82 -26.35 -32.05 31.44
N ARG A 83 -26.96 -31.79 30.29
CA ARG A 83 -27.92 -32.68 29.60
C ARG A 83 -27.25 -33.68 28.65
N THR A 84 -25.95 -33.53 28.40
CA THR A 84 -25.26 -34.30 27.36
C THR A 84 -24.90 -35.68 27.89
N GLU A 85 -25.50 -36.71 27.29
CA GLU A 85 -25.23 -38.12 27.63
C GLU A 85 -24.12 -38.74 26.75
N GLU A 86 -23.84 -38.15 25.58
CA GLU A 86 -22.84 -38.61 24.63
C GLU A 86 -21.41 -38.31 25.16
N PRO A 87 -20.48 -39.30 25.06
CA PRO A 87 -19.09 -39.07 25.49
C PRO A 87 -18.43 -37.90 24.75
N LEU A 88 -17.67 -37.09 25.51
CA LEU A 88 -17.01 -35.91 24.92
C LEU A 88 -16.07 -36.28 23.76
N GLU A 89 -15.35 -37.37 23.84
CA GLU A 89 -14.43 -37.86 22.80
C GLU A 89 -15.17 -38.15 21.47
N ALA A 90 -16.39 -38.66 21.55
CA ALA A 90 -17.21 -38.91 20.36
C ALA A 90 -17.68 -37.60 19.70
N LEU A 91 -18.08 -36.64 20.52
CA LEU A 91 -18.46 -35.30 20.04
C LEU A 91 -17.26 -34.54 19.48
N MET A 92 -16.08 -34.68 20.05
CA MET A 92 -14.84 -34.08 19.53
C MET A 92 -14.43 -34.67 18.16
N GLN A 93 -14.66 -35.98 17.96
CA GLN A 93 -14.43 -36.61 16.65
C GLN A 93 -15.48 -36.19 15.60
N TRP A 94 -16.69 -35.90 16.06
CA TRP A 94 -17.78 -35.44 15.18
C TRP A 94 -17.60 -33.98 14.75
N ALA A 95 -17.04 -33.11 15.60
CA ALA A 95 -16.97 -31.67 15.42
C ALA A 95 -15.85 -31.24 14.44
N ASP A 96 -16.15 -30.29 13.56
CA ASP A 96 -15.17 -29.56 12.77
C ASP A 96 -14.71 -28.29 13.50
N VAL A 97 -15.55 -27.72 14.37
CA VAL A 97 -15.30 -26.54 15.18
C VAL A 97 -15.65 -26.81 16.64
N LEU A 98 -14.73 -26.56 17.53
CA LEU A 98 -14.96 -26.50 18.97
C LEU A 98 -15.09 -25.03 19.39
N TYR A 99 -16.21 -24.67 19.98
CA TYR A 99 -16.50 -23.33 20.43
C TYR A 99 -16.70 -23.32 21.95
N LEU A 100 -15.84 -22.65 22.69
CA LEU A 100 -16.00 -22.38 24.11
C LEU A 100 -16.77 -21.08 24.29
N ALA A 101 -17.91 -21.17 24.98
CA ALA A 101 -18.81 -20.05 25.20
C ALA A 101 -18.22 -19.03 26.19
N GLY A 102 -18.73 -17.79 26.12
CA GLY A 102 -18.48 -16.79 27.16
C GLY A 102 -19.38 -17.00 28.37
N GLY A 103 -18.87 -16.69 29.56
CA GLY A 103 -19.57 -16.80 30.82
C GLY A 103 -18.68 -16.45 32.02
N HIS A 104 -19.00 -16.91 33.19
CA HIS A 104 -18.16 -16.72 34.37
C HIS A 104 -16.91 -17.62 34.31
N GLY A 105 -15.75 -16.99 34.30
CA GLY A 105 -14.46 -17.68 34.07
C GLY A 105 -14.17 -18.87 35.00
N PRO A 106 -14.30 -18.73 36.34
CA PRO A 106 -14.10 -19.81 37.29
C PRO A 106 -15.04 -21.00 37.08
N ASP A 107 -16.33 -20.79 36.82
CA ASP A 107 -17.31 -21.87 36.64
C ASP A 107 -17.03 -22.65 35.36
N GLU A 108 -16.71 -21.96 34.26
CA GLU A 108 -16.30 -22.60 33.02
C GLU A 108 -15.02 -23.44 33.22
N ASN A 109 -14.02 -22.92 33.96
CA ASN A 109 -12.79 -23.65 34.28
C ASN A 109 -13.05 -24.94 35.02
N ALA A 110 -13.89 -24.89 36.04
CA ALA A 110 -14.29 -26.07 36.81
C ALA A 110 -15.02 -27.10 35.93
N PHE A 111 -15.86 -26.65 35.00
CA PHE A 111 -16.54 -27.55 34.08
C PHE A 111 -15.60 -28.16 33.05
N ILE A 112 -14.65 -27.42 32.53
CA ILE A 112 -13.58 -27.88 31.63
C ILE A 112 -12.79 -29.03 32.29
N GLU A 113 -12.38 -28.83 33.55
CA GLU A 113 -11.64 -29.86 34.33
C GLU A 113 -12.49 -31.10 34.55
N LYS A 114 -13.72 -30.93 35.03
CA LYS A 114 -14.67 -32.03 35.31
C LYS A 114 -15.00 -32.85 34.04
N ALA A 115 -15.10 -32.20 32.91
CA ALA A 115 -15.42 -32.83 31.63
C ALA A 115 -14.22 -33.53 30.96
N GLY A 116 -12.99 -33.25 31.41
CA GLY A 116 -11.77 -33.78 30.79
C GLY A 116 -11.50 -33.22 29.41
N LEU A 117 -11.91 -31.94 29.15
CA LEU A 117 -11.80 -31.34 27.82
C LEU A 117 -10.35 -31.23 27.37
N LYS A 118 -9.43 -31.01 28.28
CA LYS A 118 -7.99 -30.90 27.97
C LYS A 118 -7.44 -32.20 27.35
N GLU A 119 -7.83 -33.34 27.85
CA GLU A 119 -7.46 -34.67 27.35
C GLU A 119 -8.16 -34.93 26.00
N ALA A 120 -9.43 -34.53 25.87
CA ALA A 120 -10.24 -34.74 24.68
C ALA A 120 -9.74 -33.85 23.48
N LEU A 121 -9.04 -32.74 23.76
CA LEU A 121 -8.39 -31.90 22.75
C LEU A 121 -7.21 -32.60 22.07
N TYR A 122 -6.66 -33.66 22.65
CA TYR A 122 -5.52 -34.34 22.07
C TYR A 122 -5.92 -35.04 20.77
N GLY A 123 -5.33 -34.53 19.65
CA GLY A 123 -5.66 -35.02 18.31
C GLY A 123 -6.77 -34.25 17.59
N PHE A 124 -7.41 -33.26 18.21
CA PHE A 124 -8.34 -32.38 17.54
C PHE A 124 -7.61 -31.45 16.54
N ASN A 125 -7.99 -31.53 15.26
CA ASN A 125 -7.35 -30.75 14.19
C ASN A 125 -8.30 -29.74 13.50
N GLY A 126 -9.45 -29.45 14.12
CA GLY A 126 -10.43 -28.49 13.65
C GLY A 126 -10.09 -27.04 14.01
N ILE A 127 -11.10 -26.21 14.01
CA ILE A 127 -11.06 -24.82 14.45
C ILE A 127 -11.42 -24.77 15.95
N PHE A 128 -10.60 -24.16 16.77
CA PHE A 128 -10.90 -23.81 18.14
C PHE A 128 -11.26 -22.34 18.24
N ILE A 129 -12.40 -22.02 18.82
CA ILE A 129 -12.83 -20.65 19.10
C ILE A 129 -13.09 -20.55 20.60
N GLY A 130 -12.33 -19.70 21.29
CA GLY A 130 -12.59 -19.35 22.70
C GLY A 130 -13.09 -17.92 22.77
N GLU A 131 -14.34 -17.73 23.23
CA GLU A 131 -14.94 -16.41 23.42
C GLU A 131 -14.97 -16.04 24.89
N SER A 132 -14.55 -14.81 25.22
CA SER A 132 -14.61 -14.25 26.58
C SER A 132 -13.93 -15.21 27.60
N ALA A 133 -14.68 -15.84 28.51
CA ALA A 133 -14.16 -16.82 29.45
C ALA A 133 -13.45 -17.99 28.75
N GLY A 134 -13.96 -18.45 27.60
CA GLY A 134 -13.32 -19.48 26.79
C GLY A 134 -11.95 -19.04 26.23
N ALA A 135 -11.74 -17.75 26.02
CA ALA A 135 -10.43 -17.22 25.63
C ALA A 135 -9.46 -17.20 26.83
N LEU A 136 -9.92 -16.89 28.05
CA LEU A 136 -9.11 -16.99 29.28
C LEU A 136 -8.69 -18.43 29.50
N ASN A 137 -9.64 -19.36 29.46
CA ASN A 137 -9.45 -20.78 29.80
C ASN A 137 -8.59 -21.54 28.78
N ALA A 138 -8.32 -20.95 27.61
CA ALA A 138 -7.38 -21.50 26.64
C ALA A 138 -5.91 -21.44 27.11
N ALA A 139 -5.57 -20.62 28.10
CA ALA A 139 -4.21 -20.46 28.60
C ALA A 139 -3.68 -21.69 29.37
N VAL A 140 -2.35 -21.79 29.52
CA VAL A 140 -1.69 -22.74 30.42
C VAL A 140 -1.97 -22.37 31.88
N ASP A 141 -1.64 -21.12 32.22
CA ASP A 141 -1.89 -20.50 33.51
C ASP A 141 -2.90 -19.38 33.26
N VAL A 142 -4.12 -19.57 33.73
CA VAL A 142 -5.24 -18.64 33.53
C VAL A 142 -5.22 -17.58 34.61
N LEU A 143 -5.21 -16.33 34.23
CA LEU A 143 -5.44 -15.22 35.15
C LEU A 143 -6.92 -14.89 35.18
N MET A 144 -7.59 -15.17 36.29
CA MET A 144 -8.98 -14.78 36.48
C MET A 144 -9.09 -13.36 36.98
N MET A 145 -10.21 -12.72 36.62
CA MET A 145 -10.58 -11.43 37.16
C MET A 145 -11.91 -11.59 37.95
N PRO A 146 -12.14 -10.79 38.99
CA PRO A 146 -13.43 -10.77 39.66
C PRO A 146 -14.49 -10.20 38.71
N GLU A 147 -15.62 -10.87 38.66
CA GLU A 147 -16.76 -10.48 37.81
C GLU A 147 -18.04 -10.25 38.63
N LEU A 148 -18.15 -10.94 39.79
CA LEU A 148 -19.30 -10.87 40.67
C LEU A 148 -19.00 -10.03 41.94
N ALA A 149 -20.04 -9.45 42.51
CA ALA A 149 -19.91 -8.67 43.72
C ALA A 149 -19.44 -9.57 44.91
N GLY A 150 -18.42 -9.14 45.60
CA GLY A 150 -17.77 -9.86 46.68
C GLY A 150 -16.51 -10.64 46.32
N GLU A 151 -16.29 -10.96 45.04
CA GLU A 151 -15.14 -11.75 44.61
C GLU A 151 -13.80 -11.02 44.78
N ALA A 152 -13.75 -9.71 44.52
CA ALA A 152 -12.51 -8.95 44.65
C ALA A 152 -12.08 -8.79 46.11
N SER A 153 -13.01 -8.83 47.06
CA SER A 153 -12.77 -8.77 48.51
C SER A 153 -12.69 -10.13 49.16
N ASP A 154 -12.99 -11.20 48.42
CA ASP A 154 -12.88 -12.57 48.92
C ASP A 154 -11.41 -13.04 49.02
N PRO A 155 -10.88 -13.31 50.20
CA PRO A 155 -9.51 -13.79 50.35
C PRO A 155 -9.29 -15.18 49.71
N ASP A 156 -10.35 -15.95 49.51
CA ASP A 156 -10.31 -17.29 48.92
C ASP A 156 -10.53 -17.26 47.38
N PHE A 157 -10.77 -16.07 46.77
CA PHE A 157 -10.90 -15.96 45.31
C PHE A 157 -9.59 -16.35 44.64
N CYS A 158 -9.68 -17.35 43.77
CA CYS A 158 -8.51 -17.90 43.09
C CYS A 158 -8.22 -17.14 41.77
N TYR A 159 -7.31 -16.18 41.82
CA TYR A 159 -6.86 -15.41 40.65
C TYR A 159 -6.07 -16.24 39.62
N GLU A 160 -5.55 -17.41 40.00
CA GLU A 160 -4.70 -18.23 39.13
C GLU A 160 -5.21 -19.67 39.07
N LEU A 161 -5.65 -20.10 37.90
CA LEU A 161 -6.12 -21.44 37.63
C LEU A 161 -5.30 -22.11 36.53
N LYS A 162 -5.46 -23.42 36.37
CA LYS A 162 -4.88 -24.14 35.22
C LYS A 162 -5.95 -24.26 34.14
N GLY A 163 -5.58 -23.96 32.90
CA GLY A 163 -6.47 -24.05 31.77
C GLY A 163 -6.07 -25.15 30.78
N LEU A 164 -6.58 -25.04 29.58
CA LEU A 164 -6.43 -26.01 28.48
C LEU A 164 -5.00 -26.16 27.96
N GLY A 165 -4.14 -25.19 28.19
CA GLY A 165 -2.75 -25.27 27.76
C GLY A 165 -2.50 -24.99 26.29
N LEU A 166 -3.45 -24.37 25.59
CA LEU A 166 -3.36 -24.06 24.16
C LEU A 166 -2.48 -22.84 23.88
N THR A 167 -2.34 -21.95 24.86
CA THR A 167 -1.56 -20.72 24.75
C THR A 167 -0.98 -20.30 26.10
N ARG A 168 -0.05 -19.34 26.09
CA ARG A 168 0.47 -18.65 27.28
C ARG A 168 -0.07 -17.22 27.42
N LEU A 169 -1.03 -16.84 26.61
CA LEU A 169 -1.63 -15.52 26.66
C LEU A 169 -2.57 -15.43 27.86
N ASN A 170 -2.34 -14.47 28.75
CA ASN A 170 -3.31 -14.08 29.76
C ASN A 170 -4.16 -12.97 29.17
N ILE A 171 -5.31 -13.31 28.60
CA ILE A 171 -6.21 -12.40 27.92
C ILE A 171 -7.30 -11.95 28.90
N ILE A 172 -7.52 -10.65 28.98
CA ILE A 172 -8.68 -10.05 29.67
C ILE A 172 -9.57 -9.42 28.59
N PRO A 173 -10.70 -10.03 28.28
CA PRO A 173 -11.65 -9.54 27.27
C PRO A 173 -12.46 -8.35 27.79
N HIS A 174 -13.25 -7.74 26.90
CA HIS A 174 -14.26 -6.72 27.23
C HIS A 174 -13.73 -5.51 28.01
N ILE A 175 -12.44 -5.16 27.83
CA ILE A 175 -11.82 -4.10 28.66
C ILE A 175 -12.50 -2.75 28.54
N GLN A 176 -13.15 -2.45 27.42
CA GLN A 176 -13.89 -1.21 27.23
C GLN A 176 -15.05 -1.04 28.22
N TYR A 177 -15.58 -2.14 28.75
CA TYR A 177 -16.64 -2.13 29.77
C TYR A 177 -16.06 -2.11 31.20
N TYR A 178 -14.99 -2.85 31.42
CA TYR A 178 -14.43 -3.02 32.76
C TYR A 178 -13.40 -1.96 33.17
N ALA A 179 -12.78 -1.25 32.20
CA ALA A 179 -11.70 -0.29 32.47
C ALA A 179 -12.11 0.89 33.37
N ARG A 180 -13.39 1.10 33.62
CA ARG A 180 -13.92 2.19 34.47
C ARG A 180 -14.75 1.66 35.64
N GLN A 181 -14.78 0.35 35.83
CA GLN A 181 -15.52 -0.29 36.91
C GLN A 181 -14.63 -0.56 38.11
N THR A 182 -15.20 -0.45 39.28
CA THR A 182 -14.58 -0.89 40.54
C THR A 182 -15.29 -2.15 41.03
N PHE A 183 -14.52 -3.15 41.45
CA PHE A 183 -14.99 -4.38 42.03
C PHE A 183 -14.71 -4.32 43.52
N ASP A 184 -15.76 -4.30 44.33
CA ASP A 184 -15.68 -4.19 45.81
C ASP A 184 -14.84 -2.97 46.29
N GLY A 185 -14.87 -1.87 45.49
CA GLY A 185 -14.12 -0.64 45.75
C GLY A 185 -12.70 -0.61 45.20
N MET A 186 -12.22 -1.67 44.55
CA MET A 186 -10.91 -1.78 43.92
C MET A 186 -11.02 -1.51 42.41
N ASP A 187 -10.09 -0.74 41.83
CA ASP A 187 -9.96 -0.57 40.39
C ASP A 187 -9.40 -1.84 39.75
N LEU A 188 -10.07 -2.32 38.68
CA LEU A 188 -9.67 -3.57 38.04
C LEU A 188 -8.22 -3.48 37.49
N ILE A 189 -7.86 -2.39 36.86
CA ILE A 189 -6.55 -2.26 36.21
C ILE A 189 -5.48 -1.93 37.24
N GLU A 190 -5.69 -0.88 38.05
CA GLU A 190 -4.64 -0.35 38.94
C GLU A 190 -4.45 -1.21 40.21
N ASP A 191 -5.54 -1.68 40.82
CA ASP A 191 -5.48 -2.38 42.10
C ASP A 191 -5.39 -3.91 41.96
N ILE A 192 -5.97 -4.45 40.86
CA ILE A 192 -6.09 -5.92 40.70
C ILE A 192 -5.10 -6.44 39.67
N LEU A 193 -5.10 -5.94 38.41
CA LEU A 193 -4.32 -6.52 37.33
C LEU A 193 -2.88 -5.98 37.29
N MET A 194 -2.65 -4.71 37.60
CA MET A 194 -1.34 -4.10 37.56
C MET A 194 -0.32 -4.77 38.50
N PRO A 195 -0.66 -5.04 39.77
CA PRO A 195 0.24 -5.78 40.65
C PRO A 195 0.54 -7.20 40.14
N ARG A 196 -0.43 -7.82 39.45
CA ARG A 196 -0.30 -9.18 38.92
C ARG A 196 0.43 -9.24 37.59
N SER A 197 0.75 -8.07 36.98
CA SER A 197 1.54 -8.00 35.75
C SER A 197 3.05 -8.18 35.97
N ILE A 198 3.51 -8.28 37.25
CA ILE A 198 4.91 -8.49 37.58
C ILE A 198 5.36 -9.85 37.08
N GLY A 199 6.33 -9.88 36.18
CA GLY A 199 6.90 -11.12 35.63
C GLY A 199 6.01 -11.81 34.58
N ARG A 200 4.88 -11.21 34.16
CA ARG A 200 3.99 -11.74 33.11
C ARG A 200 3.39 -10.64 32.29
N ARG A 201 2.89 -11.00 31.10
CA ARG A 201 2.09 -10.12 30.24
C ARG A 201 0.62 -10.42 30.40
N ILE A 202 -0.18 -9.36 30.61
CA ILE A 202 -1.64 -9.43 30.62
C ILE A 202 -2.15 -8.61 29.43
N TYR A 203 -2.95 -9.22 28.57
CA TYR A 203 -3.45 -8.64 27.34
C TYR A 203 -4.89 -8.19 27.53
N LEU A 204 -5.12 -6.89 27.64
CA LEU A 204 -6.44 -6.28 27.77
C LEU A 204 -6.96 -5.99 26.36
N ILE A 205 -8.03 -6.65 25.93
CA ILE A 205 -8.55 -6.51 24.55
C ILE A 205 -10.00 -6.03 24.54
N THR A 206 -10.33 -5.23 23.51
CA THR A 206 -11.69 -4.73 23.29
C THR A 206 -12.51 -5.70 22.45
N ASP A 207 -13.84 -5.56 22.45
CA ASP A 207 -14.71 -6.34 21.55
C ASP A 207 -14.37 -6.11 20.08
N GLY A 208 -14.50 -7.18 19.28
CA GLY A 208 -14.05 -7.22 17.90
C GLY A 208 -12.53 -7.42 17.73
N SER A 209 -11.78 -7.47 18.86
CA SER A 209 -10.35 -7.82 18.86
C SER A 209 -10.17 -9.30 19.19
N TYR A 210 -9.10 -9.88 18.62
CA TYR A 210 -8.84 -11.31 18.82
C TYR A 210 -7.37 -11.67 18.61
N PHE A 211 -6.98 -12.79 19.20
CA PHE A 211 -5.75 -13.49 18.88
C PHE A 211 -6.05 -14.65 17.93
N PHE A 212 -5.21 -14.78 16.94
CA PHE A 212 -5.22 -15.86 15.96
C PHE A 212 -3.92 -16.65 16.08
N ILE A 213 -4.03 -17.96 16.30
CA ILE A 213 -2.87 -18.85 16.48
C ILE A 213 -2.96 -19.95 15.43
N ASN A 214 -1.95 -20.02 14.59
CA ASN A 214 -1.82 -21.05 13.56
C ASN A 214 -0.35 -21.41 13.39
N GLU A 215 -0.06 -22.71 13.25
CA GLU A 215 1.31 -23.23 13.03
C GLU A 215 2.36 -22.69 14.02
N GLY A 216 1.94 -22.53 15.30
CA GLY A 216 2.80 -22.05 16.36
C GLY A 216 3.04 -20.53 16.40
N ARG A 217 2.53 -19.78 15.44
CA ARG A 217 2.57 -18.31 15.40
C ARG A 217 1.31 -17.72 16.03
N THR A 218 1.47 -16.63 16.74
CA THR A 218 0.38 -15.90 17.39
C THR A 218 0.29 -14.49 16.80
N TYR A 219 -0.90 -14.12 16.34
CA TYR A 219 -1.18 -12.80 15.80
C TYR A 219 -2.29 -12.14 16.59
N PHE A 220 -2.18 -10.85 16.83
CA PHE A 220 -3.23 -10.03 17.40
C PHE A 220 -3.86 -9.14 16.32
N PHE A 221 -5.17 -9.01 16.37
CA PHE A 221 -5.92 -8.10 15.49
C PHE A 221 -6.92 -7.31 16.31
N GLY A 222 -6.82 -5.99 16.24
CA GLY A 222 -7.73 -5.10 16.95
C GLY A 222 -7.05 -4.06 17.84
N GLU A 223 -7.76 -3.67 18.88
CA GLU A 223 -7.31 -2.69 19.87
C GLU A 223 -7.12 -3.34 21.24
N GLY A 224 -6.01 -2.99 21.87
CA GLY A 224 -5.70 -3.54 23.19
C GLY A 224 -4.58 -2.81 23.90
N THR A 225 -4.33 -3.25 25.14
CA THR A 225 -3.25 -2.78 26.00
C THR A 225 -2.56 -3.99 26.62
N VAL A 226 -1.25 -3.95 26.73
CA VAL A 226 -0.46 -4.96 27.47
C VAL A 226 -0.05 -4.36 28.79
N LEU A 227 -0.29 -5.07 29.88
CA LEU A 227 0.30 -4.80 31.19
C LEU A 227 1.50 -5.73 31.37
N GLU A 228 2.66 -5.17 31.66
CA GLU A 228 3.90 -5.92 31.94
C GLU A 228 4.74 -5.16 32.95
N ASP A 229 5.17 -5.82 34.03
CA ASP A 229 6.00 -5.27 35.09
C ASP A 229 5.48 -3.90 35.60
N GLN A 230 4.17 -3.82 35.88
CA GLN A 230 3.45 -2.61 36.34
C GLN A 230 3.50 -1.42 35.38
N ARG A 231 3.58 -1.69 34.07
CA ARG A 231 3.54 -0.69 33.01
C ARG A 231 2.48 -1.02 31.99
N LYS A 232 1.94 0.03 31.35
CA LYS A 232 0.96 -0.10 30.26
C LYS A 232 1.63 0.15 28.92
N TYR A 233 1.41 -0.73 27.96
CA TYR A 233 1.87 -0.62 26.59
C TYR A 233 0.67 -0.77 25.64
N ARG A 234 0.63 0.00 24.57
CA ARG A 234 -0.39 -0.21 23.55
C ARG A 234 -0.10 -1.49 22.78
N LEU A 235 -1.10 -2.35 22.65
CA LEU A 235 -1.03 -3.54 21.83
C LEU A 235 -1.43 -3.19 20.39
N TYR A 236 -0.56 -3.49 19.43
CA TYR A 236 -0.78 -3.24 18.01
C TYR A 236 -1.14 -4.54 17.30
N SER A 237 -1.97 -4.44 16.23
CA SER A 237 -2.22 -5.57 15.35
C SER A 237 -0.92 -6.05 14.71
N GLY A 238 -0.72 -7.36 14.68
CA GLY A 238 0.48 -7.99 14.14
C GLY A 238 0.87 -9.24 14.90
N GLU A 239 2.03 -9.79 14.59
CA GLU A 239 2.57 -10.96 15.27
C GLU A 239 2.92 -10.64 16.73
N VAL A 240 2.52 -11.51 17.65
CA VAL A 240 2.76 -11.37 19.08
C VAL A 240 3.70 -12.47 19.55
N TYR A 241 4.88 -12.08 19.99
CA TYR A 241 5.83 -13.02 20.59
C TYR A 241 5.42 -13.36 22.04
N THR A 242 5.02 -14.60 22.25
CA THR A 242 4.54 -15.09 23.56
C THR A 242 5.65 -15.61 24.47
N GLY A 243 6.92 -15.35 24.16
CA GLY A 243 8.07 -15.72 24.98
C GLY A 243 8.10 -14.98 26.31
N GLY A 244 7.51 -15.54 27.35
CA GLY A 244 7.49 -14.98 28.70
C GLY A 244 8.58 -15.53 29.60
N LYS A 245 9.07 -14.71 30.53
CA LYS A 245 9.88 -15.07 31.69
C LYS A 245 9.15 -16.13 32.55
N GLY A 246 9.79 -17.25 32.78
CA GLY A 246 9.30 -18.23 33.73
C GLY A 246 9.91 -19.60 33.53
N THR A 247 11.03 -19.80 34.20
CA THR A 247 11.66 -21.05 34.61
C THR A 247 10.96 -22.38 34.34
N THR A 248 11.81 -23.29 33.87
CA THR A 248 11.81 -24.74 33.87
C THR A 248 11.28 -25.45 32.63
N ASN A 249 12.22 -26.16 32.04
CA ASN A 249 12.09 -27.32 31.14
C ASN A 249 10.81 -27.38 30.30
N MET A 250 10.87 -26.76 29.17
CA MET A 250 10.07 -27.16 28.02
C MET A 250 10.94 -27.22 26.78
N ASP A 251 10.92 -28.36 26.13
CA ASP A 251 11.29 -28.49 24.73
C ASP A 251 10.54 -27.43 23.94
N LEU A 252 11.17 -26.28 23.77
CA LEU A 252 10.79 -25.31 22.75
C LEU A 252 11.11 -25.99 21.42
N ARG A 253 10.17 -26.74 20.86
CA ARG A 253 10.07 -26.84 19.42
C ARG A 253 9.66 -25.45 18.95
N LEU A 254 10.66 -24.56 18.84
CA LEU A 254 10.54 -23.37 17.99
C LEU A 254 10.12 -23.89 16.62
N PRO A 255 9.10 -23.30 15.95
CA PRO A 255 8.95 -23.52 14.51
C PRO A 255 10.33 -23.26 13.92
N GLU A 256 10.68 -23.96 12.87
CA GLU A 256 11.92 -23.75 12.13
C GLU A 256 12.07 -22.24 11.99
N ALA A 257 12.94 -21.66 12.84
CA ALA A 257 13.11 -20.23 12.90
C ALA A 257 13.96 -19.90 11.69
N SER A 258 13.28 -19.72 10.56
CA SER A 258 13.91 -19.35 9.32
C SER A 258 14.69 -18.06 9.57
N GLY A 259 16.03 -18.18 9.63
CA GLY A 259 16.93 -17.06 9.74
C GLY A 259 17.82 -16.98 10.96
N PHE A 260 17.56 -17.73 12.05
CA PHE A 260 18.50 -17.76 13.19
C PHE A 260 19.38 -19.02 13.12
N ASP A 261 20.69 -18.84 13.25
CA ASP A 261 21.65 -19.94 13.43
C ASP A 261 21.76 -20.34 14.90
N ALA A 262 21.66 -19.35 15.82
CA ALA A 262 21.68 -19.60 17.25
C ALA A 262 20.99 -18.50 18.05
N ILE A 263 20.36 -18.87 19.16
CA ILE A 263 19.85 -17.99 20.21
C ILE A 263 20.37 -18.54 21.54
N PHE A 264 21.03 -17.71 22.34
CA PHE A 264 21.60 -18.15 23.59
C PHE A 264 21.67 -17.06 24.66
N HIS A 265 21.73 -17.47 25.92
CA HIS A 265 21.96 -16.57 27.03
C HIS A 265 23.42 -16.65 27.50
N ILE A 266 23.97 -15.50 27.87
CA ILE A 266 25.32 -15.38 28.44
C ILE A 266 25.14 -15.00 29.92
N GLY A 267 25.52 -15.90 30.83
CA GLY A 267 25.51 -15.68 32.27
C GLY A 267 26.54 -14.63 32.70
N ARG A 268 26.40 -14.12 33.92
CA ARG A 268 27.37 -13.15 34.50
C ARG A 268 28.81 -13.66 34.55
N ASN A 269 28.97 -14.96 34.75
CA ASN A 269 30.25 -15.67 34.78
C ASN A 269 30.75 -16.06 33.37
N GLY A 270 30.10 -15.61 32.31
CA GLY A 270 30.46 -15.96 30.93
C GLY A 270 29.94 -17.33 30.47
N SER A 271 29.22 -18.08 31.31
CA SER A 271 28.61 -19.35 30.86
C SER A 271 27.53 -19.09 29.82
N ILE A 272 27.41 -19.96 28.82
CA ILE A 272 26.36 -19.86 27.81
C ILE A 272 25.32 -20.96 27.99
N ARG A 273 24.08 -20.63 27.65
CA ARG A 273 22.97 -21.58 27.57
C ARG A 273 22.23 -21.33 26.26
N PHE A 274 22.31 -22.25 25.33
CA PHE A 274 21.56 -22.20 24.11
C PHE A 274 20.06 -22.35 24.39
N VAL A 275 19.28 -21.50 23.73
CA VAL A 275 17.83 -21.56 23.64
C VAL A 275 17.45 -22.23 22.31
N TYR A 276 18.19 -21.91 21.25
CA TYR A 276 18.05 -22.46 19.92
C TYR A 276 19.43 -22.54 19.27
N TYR A 277 19.67 -23.58 18.49
CA TYR A 277 20.88 -23.74 17.67
C TYR A 277 20.54 -24.57 16.45
N ASP A 278 20.70 -24.01 15.25
CA ASP A 278 20.63 -24.68 13.97
C ASP A 278 22.05 -24.67 13.38
N ASP A 279 22.75 -25.77 13.51
CA ASP A 279 24.08 -25.91 12.91
C ASP A 279 23.94 -26.57 11.51
N LYS A 280 23.57 -25.77 10.51
CA LYS A 280 23.69 -26.19 9.10
C LYS A 280 25.11 -26.64 8.74
N LEU A 281 26.08 -26.24 9.57
CA LEU A 281 27.49 -26.62 9.45
C LEU A 281 27.81 -28.01 10.02
N ARG A 282 27.00 -28.58 10.92
CA ARG A 282 27.33 -29.89 11.56
C ARG A 282 26.18 -30.83 11.90
N ARG A 283 24.91 -30.48 11.74
CA ARG A 283 23.74 -31.33 12.10
C ARG A 283 23.90 -32.05 13.46
N LYS A 284 24.39 -31.34 14.48
CA LYS A 284 24.52 -31.91 15.85
C LYS A 284 23.35 -31.46 16.71
N GLU A 285 22.76 -32.37 17.44
CA GLU A 285 21.77 -32.05 18.46
C GLU A 285 22.39 -31.16 19.55
N ILE A 286 21.57 -30.32 20.21
CA ILE A 286 22.00 -29.36 21.26
C ILE A 286 22.73 -30.08 22.41
N SER A 287 22.40 -31.36 22.67
CA SER A 287 23.04 -32.21 23.68
C SER A 287 24.54 -32.47 23.43
N ASP A 288 25.02 -32.31 22.18
CA ASP A 288 26.40 -32.63 21.80
C ASP A 288 27.32 -31.42 21.75
N LEU A 289 26.83 -30.22 22.11
CA LEU A 289 27.63 -29.00 22.15
C LEU A 289 28.57 -29.04 23.38
N THR A 290 29.86 -29.08 23.11
CA THR A 290 30.93 -29.06 24.13
C THR A 290 31.22 -27.66 24.65
N VAL A 291 30.72 -26.59 23.95
CA VAL A 291 30.95 -25.19 24.30
C VAL A 291 30.15 -24.82 25.54
N ARG A 292 30.84 -24.35 26.58
CA ARG A 292 30.26 -23.99 27.88
C ARG A 292 30.33 -22.50 28.18
N THR A 293 31.23 -21.77 27.54
CA THR A 293 31.48 -20.36 27.81
C THR A 293 31.37 -19.54 26.53
N TYR A 294 31.10 -18.24 26.71
CA TYR A 294 31.05 -17.27 25.60
C TYR A 294 32.37 -17.19 24.83
N ASP A 295 33.49 -17.21 25.56
CA ASP A 295 34.82 -17.11 24.94
C ASP A 295 35.15 -18.39 24.13
N GLU A 296 34.72 -19.57 24.58
CA GLU A 296 34.84 -20.80 23.80
C GLU A 296 34.01 -20.72 22.53
N LEU A 297 32.78 -20.15 22.56
CA LEU A 297 31.93 -19.99 21.41
C LEU A 297 32.53 -19.02 20.37
N ILE A 298 33.04 -17.89 20.82
CA ILE A 298 33.69 -16.90 19.94
C ILE A 298 34.93 -17.51 19.28
N ASN A 299 35.73 -18.27 20.02
CA ASN A 299 36.88 -18.98 19.47
C ASN A 299 36.48 -20.02 18.42
N GLU A 300 35.44 -20.82 18.68
CA GLU A 300 34.92 -21.80 17.72
C GLU A 300 34.38 -21.13 16.46
N ILE A 301 33.64 -20.02 16.58
CA ILE A 301 33.19 -19.23 15.44
C ILE A 301 34.40 -18.69 14.67
N SER A 302 35.41 -18.15 15.37
CA SER A 302 36.60 -17.57 14.77
C SER A 302 37.41 -18.56 13.93
N GLU A 303 37.46 -19.83 14.33
CA GLU A 303 38.11 -20.88 13.56
C GLU A 303 37.48 -21.15 12.19
N ARG A 304 36.20 -20.78 12.03
CA ARG A 304 35.44 -20.96 10.77
C ARG A 304 35.43 -19.71 9.89
N ILE A 305 35.99 -18.59 10.35
CA ILE A 305 36.09 -17.36 9.57
C ILE A 305 37.07 -17.57 8.41
N SER A 306 36.65 -17.13 7.20
CA SER A 306 37.37 -17.36 5.96
C SER A 306 38.54 -16.40 5.74
N VAL A 307 38.62 -15.30 6.49
CA VAL A 307 39.61 -14.22 6.34
C VAL A 307 40.38 -14.06 7.64
N ASP A 308 41.70 -14.26 7.60
CA ASP A 308 42.53 -14.27 8.81
C ASP A 308 42.49 -12.93 9.58
N ASP A 309 42.43 -11.79 8.88
CA ASP A 309 42.33 -10.47 9.52
C ASP A 309 41.01 -10.28 10.28
N GLU A 310 39.90 -10.88 9.81
CA GLU A 310 38.59 -10.82 10.50
C GLU A 310 38.56 -11.72 11.75
N LYS A 311 39.31 -12.83 11.74
CA LYS A 311 39.40 -13.79 12.83
C LYS A 311 39.89 -13.13 14.12
N GLN A 312 41.03 -12.43 14.03
CA GLN A 312 41.57 -11.73 15.17
C GLN A 312 40.69 -10.53 15.58
N ALA A 313 40.18 -9.80 14.59
CA ALA A 313 39.28 -8.68 14.82
C ALA A 313 37.97 -9.10 15.54
N LEU A 314 37.38 -10.26 15.22
CA LEU A 314 36.20 -10.76 15.93
C LEU A 314 36.54 -11.04 17.40
N ILE A 315 37.64 -11.75 17.70
CA ILE A 315 38.06 -12.08 19.06
C ILE A 315 38.29 -10.80 19.87
N ASP A 316 39.02 -9.84 19.30
CA ASP A 316 39.36 -8.60 19.99
C ASP A 316 38.13 -7.71 20.24
N GLN A 317 37.24 -7.61 19.29
CA GLN A 317 36.05 -6.75 19.34
C GLN A 317 34.89 -7.35 20.15
N THR A 318 34.87 -8.68 20.35
CA THR A 318 33.80 -9.38 21.06
C THR A 318 34.18 -9.73 22.52
N GLN A 319 35.25 -9.16 23.07
CA GLN A 319 35.57 -9.31 24.47
C GLN A 319 34.39 -8.88 25.33
N ILE A 320 33.96 -9.73 26.28
CA ILE A 320 32.73 -9.52 27.07
C ILE A 320 32.72 -8.18 27.83
N SER A 321 33.90 -7.63 28.19
CA SER A 321 34.06 -6.33 28.81
C SER A 321 33.66 -5.19 27.89
N ASP A 322 34.03 -5.28 26.60
CA ASP A 322 33.78 -4.24 25.59
C ASP A 322 32.35 -4.36 25.04
N VAL A 323 31.84 -5.58 24.91
CA VAL A 323 30.42 -5.86 24.64
C VAL A 323 29.55 -5.18 25.71
N LYS A 324 29.83 -5.34 27.00
CA LYS A 324 29.08 -4.70 28.09
C LYS A 324 29.16 -3.18 28.07
N LYS A 325 30.29 -2.60 27.67
CA LYS A 325 30.44 -1.14 27.52
C LYS A 325 29.61 -0.62 26.37
N GLU A 326 29.65 -1.30 25.22
CA GLU A 326 28.89 -0.90 24.04
C GLU A 326 27.37 -1.01 24.29
N ILE A 327 26.90 -2.09 24.89
CA ILE A 327 25.49 -2.26 25.28
C ILE A 327 25.01 -1.13 26.20
N LYS A 328 25.84 -0.71 27.16
CA LYS A 328 25.49 0.42 28.04
C LYS A 328 25.34 1.74 27.29
N ARG A 329 26.06 1.92 26.17
CA ARG A 329 26.05 3.14 25.36
C ARG A 329 24.92 3.14 24.33
N THR A 330 24.66 2.01 23.67
CA THR A 330 23.82 1.92 22.47
C THR A 330 22.56 1.07 22.68
N GLY A 331 22.46 0.32 23.77
CA GLY A 331 21.38 -0.62 24.06
C GLY A 331 21.56 -2.01 23.42
N VAL A 332 22.44 -2.14 22.42
CA VAL A 332 22.71 -3.40 21.72
C VAL A 332 24.16 -3.42 21.22
N PHE A 333 24.77 -4.60 21.26
CA PHE A 333 26.05 -4.86 20.57
C PHE A 333 25.77 -5.61 19.28
N THR A 334 26.40 -5.19 18.18
CA THR A 334 26.24 -5.85 16.87
C THR A 334 27.57 -5.98 16.15
N ARG A 335 27.90 -7.16 15.66
CA ARG A 335 29.06 -7.43 14.79
C ARG A 335 28.68 -8.38 13.66
N ALA A 336 29.13 -8.03 12.45
CA ALA A 336 29.06 -8.89 11.28
C ALA A 336 30.39 -9.58 11.03
N PHE A 337 30.37 -10.80 10.52
CA PHE A 337 31.55 -11.59 10.19
C PHE A 337 31.23 -12.62 9.11
N HIS A 338 32.27 -13.04 8.36
CA HIS A 338 32.12 -13.98 7.25
C HIS A 338 32.53 -15.39 7.69
N VAL A 339 31.64 -16.36 7.50
CA VAL A 339 31.87 -17.76 7.86
C VAL A 339 31.87 -18.62 6.59
N ARG A 340 32.79 -19.55 6.51
CA ARG A 340 32.80 -20.56 5.47
C ARG A 340 31.77 -21.63 5.79
N THR A 341 30.84 -21.85 4.86
CA THR A 341 29.81 -22.89 4.88
C THR A 341 30.06 -23.93 3.80
N ASP A 342 29.31 -25.02 3.81
CA ASP A 342 29.41 -26.03 2.74
C ASP A 342 28.98 -25.46 1.36
N ASP A 343 28.08 -24.44 1.37
CA ASP A 343 27.55 -23.78 0.18
C ASP A 343 28.37 -22.55 -0.26
N GLY A 344 29.43 -22.16 0.49
CA GLY A 344 30.28 -21.01 0.19
C GLY A 344 30.59 -20.15 1.41
N ILE A 345 30.68 -18.83 1.21
CA ILE A 345 30.91 -17.85 2.28
C ILE A 345 29.56 -17.21 2.61
N SER A 346 29.15 -17.25 3.88
CA SER A 346 27.94 -16.60 4.41
C SER A 346 28.30 -15.49 5.37
N THR A 347 27.57 -14.37 5.33
CA THR A 347 27.74 -13.25 6.27
C THR A 347 26.79 -13.41 7.46
N LYS A 348 27.36 -13.57 8.65
CA LYS A 348 26.62 -13.75 9.90
C LYS A 348 26.62 -12.45 10.72
N SER A 349 25.56 -12.24 11.52
CA SER A 349 25.46 -11.16 12.50
C SER A 349 25.32 -11.73 13.90
N LEU A 350 26.24 -11.37 14.78
CA LEU A 350 26.12 -11.57 16.21
C LEU A 350 25.51 -10.31 16.84
N ARG A 351 24.34 -10.45 17.48
CA ARG A 351 23.71 -9.37 18.25
C ARG A 351 23.59 -9.78 19.70
N ILE A 352 23.93 -8.89 20.61
CA ILE A 352 23.87 -9.12 22.05
C ILE A 352 23.09 -7.98 22.70
N TYR A 353 22.12 -8.35 23.51
CA TYR A 353 21.18 -7.46 24.18
C TYR A 353 21.33 -7.57 25.69
N PRO A 354 20.94 -6.54 26.47
CA PRO A 354 20.82 -6.68 27.92
C PRO A 354 19.77 -7.72 28.26
N GLY A 355 20.08 -8.62 29.17
CA GLY A 355 19.08 -9.59 29.71
C GLY A 355 18.00 -8.88 30.53
N ASP A 356 16.79 -9.42 30.50
CA ASP A 356 15.57 -8.78 31.00
C ASP A 356 15.41 -8.65 32.52
N SER A 357 16.30 -9.12 33.34
CA SER A 357 16.22 -8.97 34.80
C SER A 357 17.57 -8.64 35.43
N ARG A 358 17.56 -8.08 36.64
CA ARG A 358 18.77 -7.75 37.39
C ARG A 358 19.71 -8.97 37.64
N ASP A 359 19.20 -10.17 37.50
CA ASP A 359 19.95 -11.43 37.62
C ASP A 359 20.23 -12.16 36.33
N SER A 360 19.58 -11.79 35.22
CA SER A 360 19.84 -12.33 33.88
C SER A 360 21.08 -11.68 33.30
N GLY A 361 21.98 -12.52 32.74
CA GLY A 361 23.15 -12.05 31.98
C GLY A 361 22.76 -11.27 30.71
N LEU A 362 23.36 -11.61 29.58
CA LEU A 362 23.03 -11.04 28.28
C LEU A 362 22.27 -12.08 27.43
N ALA A 363 21.42 -11.62 26.52
CA ALA A 363 20.82 -12.46 25.48
C ALA A 363 21.55 -12.22 24.17
N ALA A 364 21.80 -13.28 23.40
CA ALA A 364 22.54 -13.17 22.14
C ALA A 364 21.85 -13.96 21.03
N THR A 365 21.95 -13.44 19.82
CA THR A 365 21.49 -14.08 18.57
C THR A 365 22.59 -14.10 17.54
N ILE A 366 22.73 -15.22 16.82
CA ILE A 366 23.52 -15.32 15.59
C ILE A 366 22.53 -15.60 14.48
N MET A 367 22.64 -14.86 13.38
CA MET A 367 21.74 -14.97 12.24
C MET A 367 22.46 -14.70 10.94
N ASP A 368 21.96 -15.31 9.87
CA ASP A 368 22.42 -15.02 8.52
C ASP A 368 21.90 -13.66 8.08
N ILE A 369 22.80 -12.72 7.76
CA ILE A 369 22.42 -11.40 7.28
C ILE A 369 21.71 -11.49 5.92
N GLU A 370 22.12 -12.43 5.07
CA GLU A 370 21.50 -12.61 3.75
C GLU A 370 20.02 -13.01 3.89
N THR A 371 19.71 -13.89 4.83
CA THR A 371 18.32 -14.32 5.08
C THR A 371 17.44 -13.18 5.60
N ILE A 372 17.98 -12.24 6.40
CA ILE A 372 17.23 -11.07 6.90
C ILE A 372 17.01 -10.05 5.78
N LEU A 373 18.02 -9.89 4.90
CA LEU A 373 17.93 -8.98 3.75
C LEU A 373 17.04 -9.53 2.65
N ASP A 374 16.77 -10.84 2.65
CA ASP A 374 15.99 -11.51 1.62
C ASP A 374 14.48 -11.32 1.74
N HIS A 375 13.97 -10.98 2.93
CA HIS A 375 12.52 -10.86 3.16
C HIS A 375 12.11 -9.46 3.63
N ASP A 376 10.93 -9.03 3.15
CA ASP A 376 10.25 -7.82 3.65
C ASP A 376 9.67 -8.08 5.03
N TRP A 377 10.01 -7.24 5.99
CA TRP A 377 9.64 -7.39 7.41
C TRP A 377 8.13 -7.35 7.67
N MET A 378 7.34 -6.74 6.77
CA MET A 378 5.90 -6.56 6.94
C MET A 378 5.10 -7.72 6.34
N THR A 379 5.45 -8.14 5.13
CA THR A 379 4.68 -9.13 4.36
C THR A 379 5.28 -10.52 4.41
N ASP A 380 6.52 -10.67 4.90
CA ASP A 380 7.30 -11.91 4.88
C ASP A 380 7.55 -12.46 3.45
N GLU A 381 7.29 -11.63 2.42
CA GLU A 381 7.66 -11.94 1.04
C GLU A 381 9.12 -11.55 0.80
N TYR A 382 9.67 -12.00 -0.33
CA TYR A 382 11.03 -11.62 -0.66
C TYR A 382 11.20 -10.09 -0.75
N SER A 383 12.30 -9.59 -0.21
CA SER A 383 12.79 -8.23 -0.50
C SER A 383 13.23 -8.15 -1.97
N ARG A 384 13.64 -6.96 -2.42
CA ARG A 384 14.17 -6.80 -3.79
C ARG A 384 15.33 -7.77 -4.06
N GLU A 385 16.31 -7.82 -3.15
CA GLU A 385 17.49 -8.66 -3.26
C GLU A 385 17.16 -10.15 -3.16
N GLY A 386 16.27 -10.50 -2.24
CA GLY A 386 15.77 -11.86 -2.07
C GLY A 386 15.02 -12.34 -3.31
N PHE A 387 14.17 -11.51 -3.88
CA PHE A 387 13.44 -11.83 -5.11
C PHE A 387 14.38 -12.10 -6.30
N LEU A 388 15.42 -11.27 -6.48
CA LEU A 388 16.38 -11.46 -7.55
C LEU A 388 17.06 -12.84 -7.43
N ARG A 389 17.58 -13.17 -6.23
CA ARG A 389 18.22 -14.49 -5.97
C ARG A 389 17.26 -15.65 -6.14
N ALA A 390 16.06 -15.53 -5.59
CA ALA A 390 15.03 -16.57 -5.69
C ALA A 390 14.62 -16.83 -7.15
N CYS A 391 14.44 -15.77 -7.95
CA CYS A 391 14.12 -15.90 -9.37
C CYS A 391 15.26 -16.56 -10.19
N GLU A 392 16.51 -16.16 -9.96
CA GLU A 392 17.67 -16.78 -10.63
C GLU A 392 17.75 -18.28 -10.31
N CYS A 393 17.55 -18.65 -9.05
CA CYS A 393 17.53 -20.04 -8.63
C CYS A 393 16.32 -20.79 -9.24
N ALA A 394 15.14 -20.18 -9.21
CA ALA A 394 13.92 -20.76 -9.74
C ALA A 394 14.05 -21.01 -11.26
N LEU A 395 14.43 -20.02 -12.05
CA LEU A 395 14.52 -20.13 -13.51
C LEU A 395 15.55 -21.19 -13.98
N LYS A 396 16.64 -21.39 -13.22
CA LYS A 396 17.63 -22.44 -13.49
C LYS A 396 17.10 -23.85 -13.24
N ASN A 397 16.19 -24.01 -12.27
CA ASN A 397 15.69 -25.32 -11.82
C ASN A 397 14.31 -25.68 -12.39
N MET A 398 13.64 -24.75 -13.08
CA MET A 398 12.31 -24.98 -13.65
C MET A 398 12.36 -25.73 -14.99
N ASP A 399 11.25 -26.40 -15.30
CA ASP A 399 11.07 -27.15 -16.56
C ASP A 399 11.24 -26.22 -17.77
N GLU A 400 12.13 -26.61 -18.69
CA GLU A 400 12.42 -25.84 -19.92
C GLU A 400 11.22 -25.69 -20.85
N SER A 401 10.22 -26.56 -20.74
CA SER A 401 8.99 -26.50 -21.56
C SER A 401 8.01 -25.42 -21.11
N LEU A 402 8.19 -24.84 -19.92
CA LEU A 402 7.29 -23.84 -19.33
C LEU A 402 7.78 -22.43 -19.63
N SER A 403 6.83 -21.52 -19.87
CA SER A 403 7.08 -20.10 -20.11
C SER A 403 6.69 -19.28 -18.89
N TYR A 404 7.51 -18.30 -18.55
CA TYR A 404 7.34 -17.46 -17.36
C TYR A 404 7.25 -15.98 -17.72
N SER A 405 6.69 -15.21 -16.81
CA SER A 405 6.65 -13.73 -16.87
C SER A 405 7.02 -13.14 -15.53
N VAL A 406 7.65 -11.99 -15.57
CA VAL A 406 7.80 -11.10 -14.41
C VAL A 406 6.69 -10.07 -14.46
N ILE A 407 5.98 -9.91 -13.35
CA ILE A 407 4.93 -8.90 -13.18
C ILE A 407 5.39 -7.88 -12.15
N TYR A 408 5.12 -6.62 -12.45
CA TYR A 408 5.19 -5.51 -11.52
C TYR A 408 3.77 -5.08 -11.18
N ALA A 409 3.41 -5.08 -9.90
CA ALA A 409 2.09 -4.71 -9.40
C ALA A 409 2.19 -3.46 -8.53
N ASN A 410 1.20 -2.57 -8.68
CA ASN A 410 1.14 -1.29 -7.99
C ASN A 410 -0.34 -0.90 -7.74
N ILE A 411 -0.66 -0.42 -6.54
CA ILE A 411 -2.01 0.06 -6.21
C ILE A 411 -2.21 1.47 -6.76
N ASP A 412 -3.29 1.65 -7.53
CA ASP A 412 -3.63 2.97 -8.06
C ASP A 412 -3.98 3.95 -6.93
N ASN A 413 -3.29 5.10 -6.90
CA ASN A 413 -3.49 6.16 -5.90
C ASN A 413 -3.30 5.75 -4.43
N PHE A 414 -2.41 4.82 -4.11
CA PHE A 414 -2.19 4.32 -2.73
C PHE A 414 -1.93 5.45 -1.71
N LYS A 415 -1.22 6.52 -2.10
CA LYS A 415 -0.99 7.67 -1.23
C LYS A 415 -2.30 8.37 -0.84
N ALA A 416 -3.25 8.49 -1.76
CA ALA A 416 -4.57 9.06 -1.48
C ALA A 416 -5.38 8.14 -0.56
N LEU A 417 -5.29 6.81 -0.76
CA LEU A 417 -5.91 5.83 0.13
C LEU A 417 -5.38 5.94 1.56
N ASN A 418 -4.06 6.07 1.72
CA ASN A 418 -3.45 6.29 3.04
C ASN A 418 -3.92 7.59 3.71
N THR A 419 -4.19 8.62 2.92
CA THR A 419 -4.70 9.91 3.45
C THR A 419 -6.17 9.78 3.87
N LEU A 420 -6.99 9.09 3.09
CA LEU A 420 -8.43 8.92 3.34
C LEU A 420 -8.71 7.93 4.48
N PHE A 421 -8.00 6.81 4.50
CA PHE A 421 -8.29 5.69 5.41
C PHE A 421 -7.29 5.57 6.57
N GLY A 422 -6.19 6.34 6.53
CA GLY A 422 -5.10 6.26 7.50
C GLY A 422 -4.12 5.12 7.21
N ARG A 423 -2.86 5.27 7.67
CA ARG A 423 -1.75 4.32 7.39
C ARG A 423 -2.05 2.89 7.82
N LYS A 424 -2.77 2.69 8.93
CA LYS A 424 -3.13 1.34 9.40
C LYS A 424 -4.00 0.55 8.41
N ASN A 425 -4.96 1.25 7.77
CA ASN A 425 -5.79 0.61 6.74
C ASN A 425 -5.00 0.45 5.44
N GLY A 426 -4.03 1.34 5.15
CA GLY A 426 -3.07 1.14 4.08
C GLY A 426 -2.27 -0.16 4.21
N ASP A 427 -1.79 -0.47 5.43
CA ASP A 427 -1.09 -1.73 5.69
C ASP A 427 -1.99 -2.96 5.42
N LEU A 428 -3.27 -2.89 5.79
CA LEU A 428 -4.25 -3.95 5.49
C LEU A 428 -4.50 -4.11 3.99
N ILE A 429 -4.55 -2.99 3.25
CA ILE A 429 -4.70 -3.01 1.79
C ILE A 429 -3.50 -3.71 1.13
N ILE A 430 -2.28 -3.47 1.61
CA ILE A 430 -1.08 -4.17 1.12
C ILE A 430 -1.17 -5.69 1.36
N PHE A 431 -1.65 -6.13 2.52
CA PHE A 431 -1.88 -7.56 2.77
C PHE A 431 -2.99 -8.14 1.88
N ASP A 432 -4.05 -7.40 1.62
CA ASP A 432 -5.11 -7.84 0.71
C ASP A 432 -4.59 -7.94 -0.74
N GLU A 433 -3.72 -7.04 -1.17
CA GLU A 433 -3.03 -7.12 -2.47
C GLU A 433 -2.13 -8.37 -2.53
N GLN A 434 -1.26 -8.56 -1.53
CA GLN A 434 -0.39 -9.74 -1.45
C GLN A 434 -1.18 -11.04 -1.59
N HIS A 435 -2.29 -11.17 -0.85
CA HIS A 435 -3.12 -12.37 -0.92
C HIS A 435 -3.79 -12.55 -2.28
N ALA A 436 -4.28 -11.45 -2.89
CA ALA A 436 -4.85 -11.49 -4.22
C ALA A 436 -3.85 -11.99 -5.26
N LEU A 437 -2.63 -11.45 -5.22
CA LEU A 437 -1.56 -11.85 -6.11
C LEU A 437 -1.19 -13.34 -5.96
N LYS A 438 -1.17 -13.84 -4.72
CA LYS A 438 -0.91 -15.25 -4.43
C LYS A 438 -2.03 -16.18 -4.87
N ASP A 439 -3.26 -15.85 -4.49
CA ASP A 439 -4.41 -16.73 -4.65
C ASP A 439 -4.86 -16.83 -6.13
N GLU A 440 -4.72 -15.74 -6.91
CA GLU A 440 -5.18 -15.69 -8.29
C GLU A 440 -4.09 -16.03 -9.32
N LEU A 441 -2.83 -15.67 -9.04
CA LEU A 441 -1.72 -15.85 -9.99
C LEU A 441 -0.87 -17.07 -9.68
N HIS A 442 -0.94 -17.63 -8.47
CA HIS A 442 -0.13 -18.78 -8.03
C HIS A 442 1.36 -18.61 -8.39
N PRO A 443 2.03 -17.58 -7.88
CA PRO A 443 3.38 -17.23 -8.27
C PRO A 443 4.39 -18.29 -7.87
N ALA A 444 5.43 -18.47 -8.69
CA ALA A 444 6.60 -19.27 -8.33
C ALA A 444 7.49 -18.53 -7.32
N VAL A 445 7.60 -17.21 -7.47
CA VAL A 445 8.29 -16.31 -6.55
C VAL A 445 7.49 -15.01 -6.45
N ILE A 446 7.32 -14.48 -5.25
CA ILE A 446 6.74 -13.17 -5.01
C ILE A 446 7.64 -12.37 -4.07
N GLY A 447 7.80 -11.08 -4.36
CA GLY A 447 8.57 -10.16 -3.53
C GLY A 447 7.89 -8.81 -3.44
N ARG A 448 8.17 -8.10 -2.36
CA ARG A 448 7.76 -6.71 -2.15
C ARG A 448 8.97 -5.79 -2.24
N LEU A 449 8.92 -4.79 -3.11
CA LEU A 449 10.03 -3.86 -3.29
C LEU A 449 10.00 -2.75 -2.23
N GLU A 450 8.90 -2.01 -2.19
CA GLU A 450 8.64 -0.92 -1.24
C GLU A 450 7.16 -0.54 -1.28
N ALA A 451 6.63 0.05 -0.23
CA ALA A 451 5.26 0.55 -0.11
C ALA A 451 4.22 -0.49 -0.59
N ASP A 452 3.53 -0.20 -1.68
CA ASP A 452 2.52 -1.04 -2.34
C ASP A 452 3.03 -1.73 -3.62
N HIS A 453 4.35 -1.76 -3.83
CA HIS A 453 4.95 -2.33 -5.03
C HIS A 453 5.35 -3.78 -4.83
N PHE A 454 4.71 -4.70 -5.55
CA PHE A 454 5.06 -6.11 -5.59
C PHE A 454 5.67 -6.51 -6.93
N VAL A 455 6.53 -7.52 -6.89
CA VAL A 455 7.10 -8.19 -8.06
C VAL A 455 6.86 -9.69 -7.97
N ILE A 456 6.56 -10.29 -9.11
CA ILE A 456 6.08 -11.66 -9.14
C ILE A 456 6.71 -12.39 -10.33
N LEU A 457 7.26 -13.58 -10.10
CA LEU A 457 7.59 -14.53 -11.16
C LEU A 457 6.46 -15.55 -11.26
N VAL A 458 5.80 -15.62 -12.40
CA VAL A 458 4.62 -16.44 -12.61
C VAL A 458 4.70 -17.23 -13.90
N GLU A 459 4.12 -18.42 -13.92
CA GLU A 459 3.98 -19.21 -15.14
C GLU A 459 2.90 -18.62 -16.06
N ASN A 460 3.17 -18.51 -17.37
CA ASN A 460 2.28 -17.81 -18.31
C ASN A 460 0.87 -18.43 -18.38
N ARG A 461 0.72 -19.74 -18.10
CA ARG A 461 -0.61 -20.38 -18.08
C ARG A 461 -1.54 -19.83 -16.98
N ASN A 462 -0.97 -19.23 -15.93
CA ASN A 462 -1.76 -18.64 -14.84
C ASN A 462 -2.24 -17.22 -15.17
N LEU A 463 -1.72 -16.61 -16.26
CA LEU A 463 -2.12 -15.27 -16.72
C LEU A 463 -3.35 -15.35 -17.62
N THR A 464 -4.49 -15.73 -17.06
CA THR A 464 -5.76 -15.73 -17.77
C THR A 464 -6.46 -14.37 -17.66
N ALA A 465 -7.38 -14.08 -18.58
CA ALA A 465 -8.19 -12.87 -18.49
C ALA A 465 -8.99 -12.79 -17.17
N GLU A 466 -9.41 -13.94 -16.65
CA GLU A 466 -10.15 -14.06 -15.39
C GLU A 466 -9.25 -13.75 -14.19
N SER A 467 -8.09 -14.41 -14.06
CA SER A 467 -7.15 -14.16 -12.96
C SER A 467 -6.65 -12.70 -12.93
N LEU A 468 -6.35 -12.13 -14.11
CA LEU A 468 -5.95 -10.73 -14.22
C LEU A 468 -7.07 -9.77 -13.82
N SER A 469 -8.33 -10.06 -14.20
CA SER A 469 -9.49 -9.25 -13.82
C SER A 469 -9.73 -9.26 -12.32
N HIS A 470 -9.61 -10.43 -11.66
CA HIS A 470 -9.79 -10.58 -10.22
C HIS A 470 -8.72 -9.87 -9.41
N VAL A 471 -7.48 -9.83 -9.92
CA VAL A 471 -6.41 -9.08 -9.28
C VAL A 471 -6.57 -7.58 -9.48
N THR A 472 -6.83 -7.14 -10.72
CA THR A 472 -6.76 -5.70 -11.07
C THR A 472 -7.91 -4.87 -10.51
N THR A 473 -9.06 -5.50 -10.16
CA THR A 473 -10.22 -4.78 -9.63
C THR A 473 -10.85 -5.54 -8.48
N ARG A 474 -10.79 -4.99 -7.28
CA ARG A 474 -11.31 -5.63 -6.07
C ARG A 474 -12.21 -4.68 -5.29
N ARG A 475 -13.31 -5.21 -4.76
CA ARG A 475 -14.15 -4.48 -3.81
C ARG A 475 -13.70 -4.80 -2.41
N LEU A 476 -13.34 -3.78 -1.67
CA LEU A 476 -12.95 -3.85 -0.27
C LEU A 476 -13.98 -3.09 0.57
N SER A 477 -14.32 -3.63 1.72
CA SER A 477 -15.15 -2.95 2.71
C SER A 477 -14.44 -2.90 4.05
N TYR A 478 -14.23 -1.68 4.54
CA TYR A 478 -13.67 -1.41 5.84
C TYR A 478 -14.69 -0.62 6.68
N GLY A 479 -15.32 -1.28 7.64
CA GLY A 479 -16.41 -0.68 8.43
C GLY A 479 -17.64 -0.35 7.57
N SER A 480 -18.08 0.90 7.56
CA SER A 480 -19.22 1.38 6.76
C SER A 480 -18.84 1.86 5.35
N MET A 481 -17.56 1.80 4.97
CA MET A 481 -17.10 2.29 3.67
C MET A 481 -16.79 1.14 2.72
N GLU A 482 -17.38 1.20 1.53
CA GLU A 482 -17.05 0.35 0.40
C GLU A 482 -16.10 1.10 -0.53
N TYR A 483 -15.03 0.45 -0.95
CA TYR A 483 -14.06 1.00 -1.88
C TYR A 483 -13.69 -0.02 -2.96
N THR A 484 -13.57 0.46 -4.19
CA THR A 484 -13.04 -0.37 -5.28
C THR A 484 -11.55 -0.12 -5.42
N LEU A 485 -10.75 -1.11 -5.07
CA LEU A 485 -9.30 -1.10 -5.23
C LEU A 485 -8.95 -1.43 -6.68
N HIS A 486 -8.09 -0.62 -7.28
CA HIS A 486 -7.50 -0.88 -8.57
C HIS A 486 -6.01 -1.14 -8.44
N ILE A 487 -5.56 -2.29 -8.97
CA ILE A 487 -4.15 -2.69 -9.02
C ILE A 487 -3.73 -2.67 -10.48
N ARG A 488 -2.63 -1.96 -10.78
CA ARG A 488 -2.04 -1.91 -12.11
C ARG A 488 -0.96 -2.96 -12.22
N LEU A 489 -0.98 -3.68 -13.32
CA LEU A 489 -0.03 -4.75 -13.61
C LEU A 489 0.75 -4.45 -14.88
N GLY A 490 2.06 -4.43 -14.78
CA GLY A 490 2.95 -4.47 -15.93
C GLY A 490 3.58 -5.85 -16.05
N ILE A 491 3.52 -6.46 -17.21
CA ILE A 491 3.96 -7.84 -17.48
C ILE A 491 5.12 -7.82 -18.45
N CYS A 492 6.20 -8.49 -18.12
CA CYS A 492 7.33 -8.74 -19.03
C CYS A 492 7.57 -10.24 -19.19
N HIS A 493 7.46 -10.77 -20.40
CA HIS A 493 7.72 -12.17 -20.69
C HIS A 493 9.20 -12.49 -20.59
N VAL A 494 9.55 -13.60 -19.95
CA VAL A 494 10.91 -14.14 -19.90
C VAL A 494 11.20 -14.81 -21.23
N THR A 495 11.98 -14.16 -22.07
CA THR A 495 12.40 -14.69 -23.39
C THR A 495 13.73 -15.44 -23.33
N ASP A 496 14.56 -15.09 -22.37
CA ASP A 496 15.87 -15.70 -22.11
C ASP A 496 16.01 -15.94 -20.60
N ARG A 497 16.36 -17.17 -20.20
CA ARG A 497 16.50 -17.54 -18.78
C ARG A 497 17.82 -17.07 -18.16
N ASP A 498 18.80 -16.75 -18.98
CA ASP A 498 20.07 -16.17 -18.55
C ASP A 498 20.03 -14.63 -18.47
N CYS A 499 18.85 -14.02 -18.71
CA CYS A 499 18.68 -12.58 -18.62
C CYS A 499 18.77 -12.07 -17.18
N GLN A 500 19.17 -10.83 -17.01
CA GLN A 500 19.17 -10.18 -15.71
C GLN A 500 17.72 -9.92 -15.25
N ILE A 501 17.32 -10.52 -14.15
CA ILE A 501 15.97 -10.37 -13.56
C ILE A 501 15.65 -8.90 -13.27
N SER A 502 16.66 -8.12 -12.83
CA SER A 502 16.49 -6.67 -12.62
C SER A 502 15.97 -5.95 -13.87
N SER A 503 16.48 -6.31 -15.06
CA SER A 503 16.00 -5.72 -16.30
C SER A 503 14.55 -6.10 -16.62
N LEU A 504 14.14 -7.33 -16.31
CA LEU A 504 12.74 -7.76 -16.47
C LEU A 504 11.79 -7.00 -15.53
N ILE A 505 12.23 -6.74 -14.29
CA ILE A 505 11.48 -5.91 -13.35
C ILE A 505 11.32 -4.49 -13.90
N ASP A 506 12.41 -3.89 -14.40
CA ASP A 506 12.38 -2.53 -14.95
C ASP A 506 11.48 -2.46 -16.20
N PHE A 507 11.49 -3.47 -17.06
CA PHE A 507 10.59 -3.56 -18.23
C PHE A 507 9.14 -3.77 -17.83
N ALA A 508 8.87 -4.61 -16.83
CA ALA A 508 7.52 -4.78 -16.28
C ALA A 508 7.00 -3.47 -15.66
N HIS A 509 7.84 -2.76 -14.90
CA HIS A 509 7.50 -1.45 -14.35
C HIS A 509 7.26 -0.40 -15.44
N LEU A 510 8.02 -0.44 -16.54
CA LEU A 510 7.80 0.44 -17.67
C LEU A 510 6.44 0.18 -18.35
N ALA A 511 6.05 -1.09 -18.47
CA ALA A 511 4.74 -1.46 -18.98
C ALA A 511 3.61 -0.98 -18.05
N GLU A 512 3.77 -1.11 -16.73
CA GLU A 512 2.82 -0.57 -15.73
C GLU A 512 2.68 0.95 -15.89
N LYS A 513 3.80 1.68 -15.96
CA LYS A 513 3.79 3.15 -16.15
C LYS A 513 3.10 3.59 -17.44
N SER A 514 3.15 2.80 -18.50
CA SER A 514 2.54 3.16 -19.79
C SER A 514 1.03 3.35 -19.71
N ILE A 515 0.37 2.71 -18.73
CA ILE A 515 -1.09 2.76 -18.53
C ILE A 515 -1.54 3.70 -17.40
N HIS A 516 -0.61 4.43 -16.79
CA HIS A 516 -0.94 5.30 -15.62
C HIS A 516 -1.95 6.41 -15.95
N CYS A 517 -1.98 6.87 -17.18
CA CYS A 517 -2.91 7.89 -17.66
C CYS A 517 -4.20 7.31 -18.26
N GLU A 518 -4.33 5.99 -18.42
CA GLU A 518 -5.48 5.34 -19.04
C GLU A 518 -6.51 4.93 -17.97
N LYS A 519 -7.68 5.58 -17.95
CA LYS A 519 -8.69 5.43 -16.88
C LYS A 519 -9.35 4.05 -16.76
N GLN A 520 -9.17 3.13 -17.71
CA GLN A 520 -9.86 1.82 -17.71
C GLN A 520 -8.94 0.65 -18.04
N ARG A 521 -7.64 0.89 -18.11
CA ARG A 521 -6.67 -0.15 -18.42
C ARG A 521 -5.77 -0.38 -17.22
N TYR A 522 -5.84 -1.57 -16.65
CA TYR A 522 -5.11 -1.94 -15.44
C TYR A 522 -4.02 -2.99 -15.69
N CYS A 523 -3.81 -3.40 -16.93
CA CYS A 523 -2.80 -4.38 -17.29
C CYS A 523 -2.14 -4.00 -18.63
N ALA A 524 -0.81 -4.07 -18.70
CA ALA A 524 -0.03 -3.89 -19.91
C ALA A 524 1.07 -4.95 -20.00
N VAL A 525 1.31 -5.43 -21.22
CA VAL A 525 2.45 -6.30 -21.52
C VAL A 525 3.56 -5.44 -22.13
N PHE A 526 4.78 -5.62 -21.65
CA PHE A 526 5.94 -4.91 -22.16
C PHE A 526 6.16 -5.20 -23.64
N ASP A 527 6.40 -4.17 -24.38
CA ASP A 527 6.87 -4.18 -25.76
C ASP A 527 8.13 -3.32 -25.88
N GLN A 528 9.06 -3.70 -26.76
CA GLN A 528 10.32 -2.99 -26.94
C GLN A 528 10.12 -1.50 -27.30
N SER A 529 9.05 -1.17 -28.01
CA SER A 529 8.71 0.23 -28.33
C SER A 529 8.52 1.10 -27.09
N MET A 530 8.03 0.52 -25.95
CA MET A 530 7.88 1.25 -24.69
C MET A 530 9.23 1.69 -24.11
N ASN A 531 10.25 0.84 -24.24
CA ASN A 531 11.61 1.17 -23.80
C ASN A 531 12.24 2.24 -24.71
N ASP A 532 12.05 2.11 -26.02
CA ASP A 532 12.56 3.07 -27.00
C ASP A 532 11.92 4.46 -26.78
N ASP A 533 10.61 4.50 -26.51
CA ASP A 533 9.89 5.72 -26.15
C ASP A 533 10.39 6.33 -24.84
N PHE A 534 10.62 5.51 -23.82
CA PHE A 534 11.15 5.97 -22.54
C PHE A 534 12.56 6.57 -22.68
N VAL A 535 13.47 5.86 -23.36
CA VAL A 535 14.84 6.34 -23.62
C VAL A 535 14.82 7.64 -24.44
N THR A 536 13.92 7.71 -25.42
CA THR A 536 13.70 8.93 -26.23
C THR A 536 13.28 10.09 -25.34
N LYS A 537 12.25 9.92 -24.52
CA LYS A 537 11.78 10.95 -23.59
C LYS A 537 12.86 11.42 -22.63
N GLN A 538 13.60 10.48 -22.01
CA GLN A 538 14.71 10.83 -21.12
C GLN A 538 15.82 11.60 -21.83
N THR A 539 16.15 11.19 -23.06
CA THR A 539 17.13 11.88 -23.88
C THR A 539 16.72 13.33 -24.16
N LEU A 540 15.46 13.55 -24.52
CA LEU A 540 14.92 14.89 -24.80
C LEU A 540 14.92 15.79 -23.55
N ILE A 541 14.53 15.26 -22.39
CA ILE A 541 14.59 15.97 -21.11
C ILE A 541 16.01 16.49 -20.84
N HIS A 542 17.02 15.61 -20.96
CA HIS A 542 18.41 16.01 -20.70
C HIS A 542 19.00 16.97 -21.75
N HIS A 543 18.38 17.06 -22.92
CA HIS A 543 18.90 17.90 -24.01
C HIS A 543 18.20 19.25 -24.16
N VAL A 544 17.11 19.53 -23.44
CA VAL A 544 16.29 20.73 -23.64
C VAL A 544 17.07 22.05 -23.51
N ASP A 545 17.93 22.17 -22.48
CA ASP A 545 18.73 23.39 -22.31
C ASP A 545 19.69 23.64 -23.48
N LYS A 546 20.36 22.59 -23.92
CA LYS A 546 21.23 22.68 -25.10
C LYS A 546 20.48 22.93 -26.38
N ALA A 547 19.26 22.45 -26.51
CA ALA A 547 18.41 22.66 -27.65
C ALA A 547 17.99 24.14 -27.77
N ILE A 548 17.68 24.76 -26.63
CA ILE A 548 17.40 26.21 -26.57
C ILE A 548 18.65 26.99 -26.99
N GLU A 549 19.80 26.73 -26.39
CA GLU A 549 21.07 27.41 -26.66
C GLU A 549 21.52 27.31 -28.14
N LYS A 550 21.29 26.14 -28.76
CA LYS A 550 21.71 25.89 -30.16
C LYS A 550 20.66 26.27 -31.19
N GLY A 551 19.49 26.76 -30.78
CA GLY A 551 18.42 27.13 -31.72
C GLY A 551 17.78 25.90 -32.38
N GLU A 552 17.77 24.75 -31.74
CA GLU A 552 17.10 23.54 -32.21
C GLU A 552 15.58 23.66 -32.02
N LEU A 553 15.14 24.45 -31.01
CA LEU A 553 13.73 24.77 -30.79
C LEU A 553 13.32 25.94 -31.70
N ILE A 554 12.23 25.75 -32.41
CA ILE A 554 11.77 26.69 -33.42
C ILE A 554 10.29 27.01 -33.19
N PRO A 555 9.92 28.30 -33.06
CA PRO A 555 8.53 28.69 -33.01
C PRO A 555 7.91 28.54 -34.41
N TYR A 556 6.79 27.85 -34.48
CA TYR A 556 5.89 27.78 -35.59
C TYR A 556 4.62 28.58 -35.29
N PHE A 557 3.98 29.10 -36.30
CA PHE A 557 2.77 29.89 -36.14
C PHE A 557 1.65 29.32 -37.01
N GLN A 558 0.48 29.14 -36.42
CA GLN A 558 -0.71 28.75 -37.17
C GLN A 558 -1.68 29.93 -37.22
N PRO A 559 -1.95 30.49 -38.43
CA PRO A 559 -2.87 31.61 -38.55
C PRO A 559 -4.30 31.24 -38.16
N VAL A 560 -4.94 32.16 -37.42
CA VAL A 560 -6.36 32.16 -37.08
C VAL A 560 -7.05 33.25 -37.93
N VAL A 561 -8.07 32.84 -38.67
CA VAL A 561 -8.77 33.71 -39.60
C VAL A 561 -10.15 34.11 -39.08
N ASN A 562 -10.61 35.29 -39.45
CA ASN A 562 -12.00 35.71 -39.27
C ASN A 562 -12.94 34.84 -40.10
N ALA A 563 -13.99 34.29 -39.50
CA ALA A 563 -14.91 33.39 -40.20
C ALA A 563 -15.68 34.04 -41.36
N ALA A 564 -15.98 35.34 -41.28
CA ALA A 564 -16.71 36.07 -42.34
C ALA A 564 -15.81 36.60 -43.43
N THR A 565 -14.64 37.22 -43.07
CA THR A 565 -13.77 37.92 -44.02
C THR A 565 -12.59 37.08 -44.52
N LYS A 566 -12.28 35.98 -43.84
CA LYS A 566 -11.10 35.10 -44.06
C LYS A 566 -9.74 35.80 -43.84
N GLU A 567 -9.75 37.00 -43.26
CA GLU A 567 -8.53 37.74 -42.95
C GLU A 567 -7.84 37.13 -41.73
N ILE A 568 -6.51 37.09 -41.72
CA ILE A 568 -5.73 36.67 -40.56
C ILE A 568 -5.88 37.68 -39.43
N LYS A 569 -6.35 37.28 -38.27
CA LYS A 569 -6.55 38.15 -37.12
C LYS A 569 -5.54 37.90 -35.99
N SER A 570 -5.05 36.70 -35.90
CA SER A 570 -4.04 36.27 -34.89
C SER A 570 -3.32 35.02 -35.39
N ALA A 571 -2.37 34.55 -34.59
CA ALA A 571 -1.75 33.23 -34.79
C ALA A 571 -1.57 32.51 -33.48
N GLU A 572 -1.68 31.21 -33.48
CA GLU A 572 -1.22 30.39 -32.35
C GLU A 572 0.26 30.05 -32.55
N SER A 573 1.06 30.23 -31.49
CA SER A 573 2.47 29.89 -31.50
C SER A 573 2.68 28.46 -30.99
N LEU A 574 3.27 27.62 -31.81
CA LEU A 574 3.44 26.19 -31.61
C LEU A 574 4.92 25.85 -31.65
N ILE A 575 5.43 25.23 -30.61
CA ILE A 575 6.84 24.82 -30.59
C ILE A 575 7.11 23.61 -31.49
N ARG A 576 8.26 23.60 -32.16
CA ARG A 576 8.83 22.45 -32.88
C ARG A 576 10.27 22.26 -32.47
N TRP A 577 10.72 21.02 -32.41
CA TRP A 577 12.10 20.68 -32.08
C TRP A 577 12.79 20.03 -33.27
N ASN A 578 13.71 20.74 -33.90
CA ASN A 578 14.54 20.21 -34.98
C ASN A 578 15.75 19.48 -34.40
N HIS A 579 15.51 18.24 -33.91
CA HIS A 579 16.52 17.48 -33.23
C HIS A 579 17.58 16.93 -34.19
N PRO A 580 18.90 17.07 -33.91
CA PRO A 580 19.97 16.75 -34.86
C PRO A 580 19.97 15.30 -35.38
N LYS A 581 19.46 14.34 -34.58
CA LYS A 581 19.43 12.92 -34.92
C LYS A 581 18.04 12.39 -35.29
N MET A 582 16.99 12.98 -34.73
CA MET A 582 15.61 12.49 -34.88
C MET A 582 14.80 13.31 -35.89
N GLY A 583 15.37 14.42 -36.39
CA GLY A 583 14.65 15.33 -37.28
C GLY A 583 13.61 16.20 -36.56
N MET A 584 12.57 16.60 -37.23
CA MET A 584 11.53 17.50 -36.72
C MET A 584 10.57 16.72 -35.79
N LEU A 585 10.64 16.99 -34.49
CA LEU A 585 9.78 16.41 -33.49
C LEU A 585 8.53 17.27 -33.27
N SER A 586 7.37 16.59 -33.17
CA SER A 586 6.11 17.23 -32.78
C SER A 586 6.02 17.44 -31.27
N PRO A 587 5.26 18.46 -30.79
CA PRO A 587 5.06 18.72 -29.36
C PRO A 587 4.60 17.51 -28.58
N GLY A 588 3.70 16.69 -29.13
CA GLY A 588 3.17 15.49 -28.46
C GLY A 588 4.23 14.46 -28.04
N ILE A 589 5.47 14.52 -28.58
CA ILE A 589 6.56 13.62 -28.22
C ILE A 589 7.30 14.12 -26.98
N PHE A 590 7.57 15.44 -26.86
CA PHE A 590 8.45 15.96 -25.82
C PHE A 590 7.75 16.79 -24.73
N ILE A 591 6.62 17.47 -25.05
CA ILE A 591 5.89 18.28 -24.06
C ILE A 591 5.46 17.47 -22.85
N PRO A 592 4.81 16.28 -22.99
CA PRO A 592 4.41 15.50 -21.81
C PRO A 592 5.59 15.06 -20.93
N ALA A 593 6.75 14.80 -21.54
CA ALA A 593 7.95 14.43 -20.80
C ALA A 593 8.54 15.62 -20.01
N LEU A 594 8.52 16.82 -20.61
CA LEU A 594 8.97 18.06 -19.98
C LEU A 594 7.99 18.54 -18.90
N GLU A 595 6.71 18.31 -19.06
CA GLU A 595 5.71 18.55 -18.01
C GLU A 595 5.94 17.63 -16.81
N ALA A 596 6.15 16.34 -17.04
CA ALA A 596 6.34 15.36 -15.97
C ALA A 596 7.56 15.67 -15.07
N ASN A 597 8.61 16.31 -15.59
CA ASN A 597 9.79 16.69 -14.81
C ASN A 597 9.87 18.18 -14.44
N GLY A 598 8.90 19.00 -14.87
CA GLY A 598 8.83 20.44 -14.58
C GLY A 598 9.64 21.34 -15.52
N ASP A 599 10.35 20.81 -16.53
CA ASP A 599 11.15 21.58 -17.47
C ASP A 599 10.32 22.28 -18.56
N ILE A 600 9.00 22.05 -18.60
CA ILE A 600 8.09 22.73 -19.53
C ILE A 600 8.19 24.24 -19.41
N SER A 601 8.44 24.77 -18.22
CA SER A 601 8.60 26.20 -17.95
C SER A 601 9.73 26.87 -18.78
N LYS A 602 10.75 26.09 -19.18
CA LYS A 602 11.81 26.59 -20.08
C LYS A 602 11.28 26.84 -21.50
N ILE A 603 10.38 25.95 -21.95
CA ILE A 603 9.71 26.08 -23.25
C ILE A 603 8.77 27.27 -23.24
N THR A 604 7.95 27.40 -22.21
CA THR A 604 7.01 28.53 -22.05
C THR A 604 7.75 29.86 -22.08
N ARG A 605 8.85 29.98 -21.33
CA ARG A 605 9.72 31.16 -21.36
C ARG A 605 10.25 31.44 -22.75
N PHE A 606 10.81 30.42 -23.40
CA PHE A 606 11.34 30.54 -24.76
C PHE A 606 10.26 31.01 -25.77
N MET A 607 9.04 30.46 -25.68
CA MET A 607 7.94 30.82 -26.59
C MET A 607 7.45 32.25 -26.37
N VAL A 608 7.30 32.70 -25.11
CA VAL A 608 6.93 34.10 -24.82
C VAL A 608 7.98 35.06 -25.32
N ASP A 609 9.27 34.82 -25.10
CA ASP A 609 10.34 35.66 -25.65
C ASP A 609 10.34 35.67 -27.18
N SER A 610 10.13 34.52 -27.82
CA SER A 610 10.06 34.42 -29.27
C SER A 610 8.90 35.22 -29.87
N VAL A 611 7.72 35.20 -29.24
CA VAL A 611 6.55 36.00 -29.70
C VAL A 611 6.78 37.48 -29.47
N LEU A 612 7.41 37.88 -28.35
CA LEU A 612 7.80 39.28 -28.13
C LEU A 612 8.79 39.76 -29.19
N ASP A 613 9.87 39.00 -29.45
CA ASP A 613 10.89 39.33 -30.44
C ASP A 613 10.32 39.42 -31.85
N PHE A 614 9.41 38.51 -32.22
CA PHE A 614 8.68 38.56 -33.49
C PHE A 614 7.94 39.90 -33.68
N ASN A 615 7.15 40.30 -32.67
CA ASN A 615 6.36 41.52 -32.74
C ASN A 615 7.21 42.79 -32.68
N VAL A 616 8.30 42.81 -31.90
CA VAL A 616 9.30 43.87 -31.87
C VAL A 616 9.96 44.00 -33.24
N GLY A 617 10.30 42.88 -33.88
CA GLY A 617 10.86 42.85 -35.26
C GLY A 617 9.92 43.46 -36.28
N ARG A 618 8.63 43.14 -36.23
CA ARG A 618 7.60 43.73 -37.11
C ARG A 618 7.47 45.23 -36.91
N MET A 619 7.39 45.72 -35.69
CA MET A 619 7.32 47.15 -35.43
C MET A 619 8.56 47.89 -35.91
N LYS A 620 9.75 47.38 -35.73
CA LYS A 620 10.99 47.93 -36.23
C LYS A 620 11.02 48.00 -37.77
N ALA A 621 10.35 47.06 -38.41
CA ALA A 621 10.17 47.07 -39.88
C ALA A 621 9.01 47.97 -40.38
N GLY A 622 8.32 48.67 -39.47
CA GLY A 622 7.17 49.54 -39.78
C GLY A 622 5.89 48.78 -40.11
N LEU A 623 5.82 47.48 -39.73
CA LEU A 623 4.66 46.62 -39.92
C LEU A 623 3.81 46.58 -38.64
N ALA A 624 2.50 46.39 -38.79
CA ALA A 624 1.62 46.20 -37.64
C ALA A 624 1.96 44.89 -36.87
N PRO A 625 2.03 44.91 -35.55
CA PRO A 625 2.19 43.70 -34.78
C PRO A 625 0.99 42.75 -34.96
N LEU A 626 1.20 41.44 -34.79
CA LEU A 626 0.18 40.41 -34.93
C LEU A 626 -0.08 39.76 -33.54
N PRO A 627 -1.32 39.73 -33.09
CA PRO A 627 -1.64 38.98 -31.84
C PRO A 627 -1.27 37.51 -31.95
N CYS A 628 -0.48 37.01 -31.02
CA CYS A 628 -0.05 35.60 -30.97
C CYS A 628 -0.37 34.96 -29.62
N ALA A 629 -0.92 33.78 -29.66
CA ALA A 629 -1.24 32.99 -28.50
C ALA A 629 -0.08 32.07 -28.10
N VAL A 630 0.19 31.97 -26.79
CA VAL A 630 1.18 31.09 -26.19
C VAL A 630 0.49 30.19 -25.17
N ASN A 631 0.73 28.90 -25.29
CA ASN A 631 0.21 27.90 -24.36
C ASN A 631 0.94 27.94 -23.02
N LEU A 632 0.19 27.95 -21.91
CA LEU A 632 0.68 27.74 -20.54
C LEU A 632 0.25 26.37 -20.01
N SER A 633 1.22 25.59 -19.59
CA SER A 633 0.95 24.32 -18.92
C SER A 633 0.47 24.55 -17.48
N ARG A 634 -0.32 23.61 -17.00
CA ARG A 634 -0.69 23.56 -15.57
C ARG A 634 0.52 23.68 -14.64
N ILE A 635 1.64 23.04 -15.01
CA ILE A 635 2.88 23.05 -14.21
C ILE A 635 3.49 24.44 -14.09
N ASP A 636 3.30 25.30 -15.11
CA ASP A 636 3.84 26.65 -15.11
C ASP A 636 3.30 27.51 -13.96
N PHE A 637 2.02 27.34 -13.60
CA PHE A 637 1.39 28.08 -12.50
C PHE A 637 1.97 27.73 -11.11
N TYR A 638 2.60 26.56 -10.98
CA TYR A 638 3.31 26.15 -9.76
C TYR A 638 4.79 26.54 -9.73
N ASN A 639 5.25 27.29 -10.76
CA ASN A 639 6.62 27.80 -10.86
C ASN A 639 6.67 29.31 -10.62
N PRO A 640 6.87 29.80 -9.37
CA PRO A 640 6.86 31.24 -9.07
C PRO A 640 7.92 32.01 -9.88
N THR A 641 9.09 31.41 -10.10
CA THR A 641 10.18 32.05 -10.86
C THR A 641 9.79 32.32 -12.31
N LEU A 642 9.06 31.41 -12.96
CA LEU A 642 8.53 31.63 -14.30
C LEU A 642 7.45 32.71 -14.27
N MET A 643 6.52 32.66 -13.33
CA MET A 643 5.43 33.64 -13.26
C MET A 643 5.94 35.04 -13.03
N ASP A 644 6.86 35.24 -12.09
CA ASP A 644 7.53 36.53 -11.88
C ASP A 644 8.24 37.01 -13.14
N TYR A 645 8.90 36.09 -13.84
CA TYR A 645 9.54 36.40 -15.12
C TYR A 645 8.53 36.90 -16.18
N LEU A 646 7.43 36.16 -16.41
CA LEU A 646 6.41 36.50 -17.39
C LEU A 646 5.79 37.87 -17.07
N ILE A 647 5.38 38.11 -15.84
CA ILE A 647 4.82 39.40 -15.38
C ILE A 647 5.84 40.52 -15.62
N SER A 648 7.12 40.33 -15.32
CA SER A 648 8.16 41.31 -15.54
C SER A 648 8.32 41.67 -17.04
N ARG A 649 8.29 40.63 -17.92
CA ARG A 649 8.36 40.81 -19.36
C ARG A 649 7.14 41.59 -19.91
N PHE A 650 5.92 41.23 -19.46
CA PHE A 650 4.70 41.94 -19.85
C PHE A 650 4.69 43.38 -19.38
N ARG A 651 5.29 43.70 -18.24
CA ARG A 651 5.49 45.08 -17.79
C ARG A 651 6.56 45.84 -18.60
N GLU A 652 7.60 45.17 -19.03
CA GLU A 652 8.69 45.74 -19.85
C GLU A 652 8.19 46.11 -21.25
N TYR A 653 7.42 45.21 -21.89
CA TYR A 653 6.96 45.36 -23.30
C TYR A 653 5.56 45.99 -23.39
N LYS A 654 5.35 47.15 -22.76
CA LYS A 654 4.04 47.83 -22.66
C LYS A 654 3.37 48.09 -24.00
N ASP A 655 4.14 48.34 -25.04
CA ASP A 655 3.62 48.77 -26.38
C ASP A 655 3.14 47.59 -27.22
N ILE A 656 3.45 46.37 -26.86
CA ILE A 656 3.10 45.15 -27.59
C ILE A 656 2.56 44.01 -26.73
N ARG A 657 2.45 44.18 -25.43
CA ARG A 657 2.00 43.11 -24.51
C ARG A 657 0.56 42.64 -24.80
N ASP A 658 -0.30 43.54 -25.30
CA ASP A 658 -1.66 43.25 -25.77
C ASP A 658 -1.69 42.43 -27.09
N MET A 659 -0.52 42.23 -27.71
CA MET A 659 -0.33 41.32 -28.83
C MET A 659 0.04 39.90 -28.36
N ILE A 660 0.19 39.66 -27.06
CA ILE A 660 0.36 38.36 -26.50
C ILE A 660 -0.98 37.90 -25.94
N LYS A 661 -1.33 36.68 -26.25
CA LYS A 661 -2.48 35.98 -25.72
C LYS A 661 -1.97 34.76 -24.95
N VAL A 662 -2.60 34.42 -23.84
CA VAL A 662 -2.25 33.24 -23.02
C VAL A 662 -3.35 32.21 -23.14
N GLU A 663 -2.98 31.01 -23.55
CA GLU A 663 -3.89 29.86 -23.66
C GLU A 663 -3.74 28.95 -22.48
N VAL A 664 -4.87 28.58 -21.84
CA VAL A 664 -4.95 27.67 -20.71
C VAL A 664 -6.00 26.63 -21.03
N THR A 665 -5.65 25.33 -20.94
CA THR A 665 -6.61 24.27 -21.18
C THR A 665 -7.66 24.18 -20.07
N GLU A 666 -8.87 23.71 -20.39
CA GLU A 666 -9.94 23.50 -19.43
C GLU A 666 -9.47 22.66 -18.21
N SER A 667 -8.74 21.58 -18.47
CA SER A 667 -8.21 20.70 -17.42
C SER A 667 -7.13 21.35 -16.55
N ALA A 668 -6.33 22.25 -17.11
CA ALA A 668 -5.34 22.99 -16.34
C ALA A 668 -6.02 24.01 -15.43
N TYR A 669 -6.99 24.74 -15.94
CA TYR A 669 -7.76 25.72 -15.17
C TYR A 669 -8.53 25.07 -14.02
N ALA A 670 -9.20 23.94 -14.23
CA ALA A 670 -10.04 23.26 -13.26
C ALA A 670 -9.31 22.83 -11.96
N VAL A 671 -7.98 22.76 -11.97
CA VAL A 671 -7.15 22.39 -10.82
C VAL A 671 -6.31 23.55 -10.27
N LEU A 672 -6.50 24.79 -10.78
CA LEU A 672 -5.82 25.96 -10.25
C LEU A 672 -6.38 26.31 -8.88
N GLU A 673 -5.47 26.50 -7.92
CA GLU A 673 -5.78 27.03 -6.60
C GLU A 673 -5.85 28.58 -6.63
N SER A 674 -6.20 29.19 -5.51
CA SER A 674 -6.34 30.66 -5.38
C SER A 674 -5.18 31.46 -5.95
N ASP A 675 -3.96 30.96 -5.79
CA ASP A 675 -2.74 31.65 -6.23
C ASP A 675 -2.62 31.65 -7.77
N GLY A 676 -2.95 30.52 -8.41
CA GLY A 676 -2.96 30.41 -9.88
C GLY A 676 -4.03 31.33 -10.52
N LEU A 677 -5.21 31.43 -9.91
CA LEU A 677 -6.26 32.34 -10.32
C LEU A 677 -5.85 33.82 -10.14
N GLY A 678 -5.14 34.12 -9.05
CA GLY A 678 -4.56 35.44 -8.80
C GLY A 678 -3.61 35.87 -9.90
N LEU A 679 -2.75 34.97 -10.39
CA LEU A 679 -1.81 35.24 -11.50
C LEU A 679 -2.52 35.50 -12.83
N LEU A 680 -3.57 34.73 -13.16
CA LEU A 680 -4.37 34.97 -14.37
C LEU A 680 -5.05 36.35 -14.31
N ASN A 681 -5.58 36.76 -13.16
CA ASN A 681 -6.16 38.08 -12.95
C ASN A 681 -5.09 39.19 -13.12
N GLU A 682 -3.88 39.02 -12.58
CA GLU A 682 -2.78 39.98 -12.74
C GLU A 682 -2.39 40.13 -14.20
N MET A 683 -2.32 39.02 -14.97
CA MET A 683 -2.07 39.09 -16.43
C MET A 683 -3.19 39.85 -17.14
N LYS A 684 -4.45 39.61 -16.78
CA LYS A 684 -5.60 40.33 -17.37
C LYS A 684 -5.58 41.83 -17.04
N GLU A 685 -5.22 42.21 -15.81
CA GLU A 685 -5.02 43.61 -15.42
C GLU A 685 -3.90 44.31 -16.22
N LEU A 686 -2.88 43.57 -16.64
CA LEU A 686 -1.85 44.05 -17.52
C LEU A 686 -2.30 44.18 -18.98
N GLY A 687 -3.50 43.73 -19.35
CA GLY A 687 -4.06 43.76 -20.69
C GLY A 687 -3.75 42.54 -21.55
N ILE A 688 -3.27 41.45 -20.93
CA ILE A 688 -3.08 40.16 -21.62
C ILE A 688 -4.43 39.48 -21.78
N MET A 689 -4.77 39.04 -22.98
CA MET A 689 -5.98 38.28 -23.26
C MET A 689 -5.80 36.82 -22.81
N ILE A 690 -6.76 36.30 -22.05
CA ILE A 690 -6.75 34.90 -21.57
C ILE A 690 -7.74 34.08 -22.38
N LEU A 691 -7.23 32.99 -22.97
CA LEU A 691 -7.98 32.09 -23.85
C LEU A 691 -8.20 30.77 -23.12
N LEU A 692 -9.42 30.24 -23.12
CA LEU A 692 -9.74 28.88 -22.65
C LEU A 692 -9.64 27.91 -23.83
N ASP A 693 -8.72 26.95 -23.70
CA ASP A 693 -8.45 25.97 -24.75
C ASP A 693 -9.09 24.62 -24.48
N ASP A 694 -9.28 23.79 -25.49
CA ASP A 694 -9.89 22.44 -25.43
C ASP A 694 -11.29 22.42 -24.80
N PHE A 695 -12.08 23.48 -24.94
CA PHE A 695 -13.40 23.59 -24.32
C PHE A 695 -14.34 22.48 -24.76
N GLY A 696 -14.86 21.74 -23.75
CA GLY A 696 -15.79 20.62 -23.90
C GLY A 696 -15.12 19.24 -23.95
N SER A 697 -13.80 19.16 -23.84
CA SER A 697 -13.08 17.89 -23.72
C SER A 697 -13.13 17.31 -22.30
N GLY A 698 -13.43 18.14 -21.28
CA GLY A 698 -13.41 17.83 -19.85
C GLY A 698 -14.78 17.67 -19.16
N MET A 699 -14.78 17.41 -17.85
CA MET A 699 -15.99 17.21 -17.06
C MET A 699 -16.56 18.50 -16.40
N SER A 700 -15.93 19.68 -16.55
CA SER A 700 -16.19 20.85 -15.68
C SER A 700 -16.67 22.10 -16.41
N SER A 701 -16.97 22.03 -17.69
CA SER A 701 -17.10 23.15 -18.64
C SER A 701 -17.91 24.38 -18.18
N LEU A 702 -19.06 24.22 -17.52
CA LEU A 702 -19.89 25.36 -17.14
C LEU A 702 -19.41 26.07 -15.87
N SER A 703 -18.92 25.33 -14.88
CA SER A 703 -18.37 25.93 -13.65
C SER A 703 -17.09 26.72 -13.90
N THR A 704 -16.31 26.33 -14.90
CA THR A 704 -15.10 27.02 -15.33
C THR A 704 -15.47 28.41 -15.87
N LEU A 705 -16.49 28.52 -16.69
CA LEU A 705 -16.96 29.78 -17.28
C LEU A 705 -17.66 30.71 -16.24
N GLU A 706 -18.22 30.15 -15.18
CA GLU A 706 -18.80 30.93 -14.08
C GLU A 706 -17.71 31.58 -13.21
N SER A 707 -16.57 30.94 -13.08
CA SER A 707 -15.52 31.33 -12.13
C SER A 707 -14.49 32.33 -12.67
N PHE A 708 -14.38 32.48 -14.02
CA PHE A 708 -13.44 33.39 -14.66
C PHE A 708 -13.96 33.88 -15.99
N GLU A 709 -13.77 35.16 -16.29
CA GLU A 709 -14.12 35.80 -17.58
C GLU A 709 -13.00 35.62 -18.58
N PHE A 710 -13.12 34.64 -19.48
CA PHE A 710 -12.20 34.43 -20.59
C PHE A 710 -12.50 35.38 -21.76
N ASP A 711 -11.46 35.89 -22.41
CA ASP A 711 -11.60 36.77 -23.57
C ASP A 711 -11.92 35.99 -24.84
N THR A 712 -11.51 34.71 -24.88
CA THR A 712 -11.74 33.83 -26.04
C THR A 712 -11.98 32.39 -25.53
N ILE A 713 -12.85 31.67 -26.21
CA ILE A 713 -13.11 30.24 -25.98
C ILE A 713 -12.81 29.47 -27.25
N LYS A 714 -11.92 28.48 -27.20
CA LYS A 714 -11.55 27.64 -28.33
C LYS A 714 -12.33 26.30 -28.24
N LEU A 715 -13.08 26.00 -29.30
CA LEU A 715 -13.85 24.76 -29.42
C LEU A 715 -12.94 23.61 -29.82
N ASP A 716 -12.93 22.56 -29.02
CA ASP A 716 -12.09 21.40 -29.26
C ASP A 716 -12.32 20.71 -30.60
N LEU A 717 -11.22 20.28 -31.21
CA LEU A 717 -11.18 19.54 -32.49
C LEU A 717 -12.16 18.34 -32.52
N GLY A 718 -12.39 17.64 -31.36
CA GLY A 718 -13.27 16.48 -31.28
C GLY A 718 -14.74 16.80 -31.56
N PHE A 719 -15.20 18.03 -31.27
CA PHE A 719 -16.53 18.49 -31.67
C PHE A 719 -16.57 18.83 -33.13
N ILE A 720 -15.56 19.52 -33.63
CA ILE A 720 -15.50 19.99 -35.03
C ILE A 720 -15.47 18.80 -36.03
N LYS A 721 -14.70 17.75 -35.71
CA LYS A 721 -14.67 16.50 -36.51
C LYS A 721 -16.04 15.82 -36.64
N LYS A 722 -16.91 16.00 -35.70
CA LYS A 722 -18.26 15.35 -35.64
C LYS A 722 -19.36 16.23 -36.26
N ILE A 723 -19.05 17.44 -36.76
CA ILE A 723 -20.05 18.34 -37.42
C ILE A 723 -20.81 17.61 -38.52
N GLU A 724 -20.12 16.89 -39.37
CA GLU A 724 -20.75 16.23 -40.51
C GLU A 724 -21.56 14.99 -40.14
N SER A 725 -21.20 14.29 -39.09
CA SER A 725 -21.76 12.99 -38.70
C SER A 725 -22.77 13.05 -37.54
N SER A 726 -22.74 14.07 -36.69
CA SER A 726 -23.51 14.10 -35.45
C SER A 726 -24.42 15.35 -35.36
N ARG A 727 -25.75 15.11 -35.30
CA ARG A 727 -26.72 16.17 -35.00
C ARG A 727 -26.53 16.76 -33.61
N VAL A 728 -26.14 15.91 -32.66
CA VAL A 728 -25.92 16.34 -31.27
C VAL A 728 -24.71 17.28 -31.20
N SER A 729 -23.61 16.94 -31.86
CA SER A 729 -22.41 17.79 -31.89
C SER A 729 -22.72 19.16 -32.49
N ARG A 730 -23.50 19.20 -33.60
CA ARG A 730 -23.96 20.46 -34.17
C ARG A 730 -24.78 21.32 -33.20
N ALA A 731 -25.68 20.69 -32.43
CA ALA A 731 -26.49 21.41 -31.45
C ALA A 731 -25.63 21.96 -30.30
N ILE A 732 -24.66 21.17 -29.84
CA ILE A 732 -23.72 21.59 -28.78
C ILE A 732 -22.89 22.78 -29.28
N ILE A 733 -22.27 22.69 -30.43
CA ILE A 733 -21.45 23.77 -30.99
C ILE A 733 -22.24 25.08 -31.08
N ARG A 734 -23.47 25.01 -31.60
CA ARG A 734 -24.35 26.19 -31.68
C ARG A 734 -24.61 26.80 -30.32
N SER A 735 -25.03 25.96 -29.35
CA SER A 735 -25.30 26.44 -28.00
C SER A 735 -24.04 27.01 -27.32
N THR A 736 -22.86 26.47 -27.64
CA THR A 736 -21.59 26.97 -27.07
C THR A 736 -21.23 28.32 -27.69
N ILE A 737 -21.45 28.53 -28.99
CA ILE A 737 -21.24 29.82 -29.63
C ILE A 737 -22.17 30.88 -28.99
N ASP A 738 -23.49 30.59 -28.90
CA ASP A 738 -24.48 31.49 -28.31
C ASP A 738 -24.13 31.85 -26.86
N MET A 739 -23.69 30.85 -26.11
CA MET A 739 -23.27 31.03 -24.71
C MET A 739 -22.01 31.88 -24.58
N GLY A 740 -20.99 31.63 -25.37
CA GLY A 740 -19.77 32.41 -25.37
C GLY A 740 -20.01 33.88 -25.72
N HIS A 741 -20.83 34.18 -26.75
CA HIS A 741 -21.25 35.53 -27.07
C HIS A 741 -22.03 36.21 -25.95
N SER A 742 -22.90 35.46 -25.23
CA SER A 742 -23.61 35.97 -24.07
C SER A 742 -22.70 36.34 -22.90
N LEU A 743 -21.53 35.69 -22.81
CA LEU A 743 -20.48 35.99 -21.83
C LEU A 743 -19.50 37.05 -22.31
N GLY A 744 -19.63 37.56 -23.54
CA GLY A 744 -18.73 38.55 -24.14
C GLY A 744 -17.43 37.97 -24.67
N ALA A 745 -17.30 36.64 -24.78
CA ALA A 745 -16.12 35.97 -25.28
C ALA A 745 -16.14 35.79 -26.79
N THR A 746 -14.97 35.88 -27.44
CA THR A 746 -14.77 35.52 -28.86
C THR A 746 -14.68 34.00 -29.00
N ILE A 747 -15.30 33.43 -30.04
CA ILE A 747 -15.28 31.98 -30.26
C ILE A 747 -14.33 31.61 -31.37
N VAL A 748 -13.41 30.70 -31.11
CA VAL A 748 -12.51 30.11 -32.11
C VAL A 748 -12.89 28.65 -32.33
N ALA A 749 -13.08 28.23 -33.57
CA ALA A 749 -13.25 26.80 -33.87
C ALA A 749 -11.93 26.22 -34.39
N GLU A 750 -11.46 25.18 -33.73
CA GLU A 750 -10.19 24.52 -34.02
C GLU A 750 -10.32 23.32 -34.95
N GLY A 751 -9.26 23.03 -35.69
CA GLY A 751 -9.16 21.85 -36.55
C GLY A 751 -10.17 21.79 -37.67
N VAL A 752 -10.52 22.90 -38.23
CA VAL A 752 -11.41 22.95 -39.41
C VAL A 752 -10.62 22.48 -40.64
N GLU A 753 -11.08 21.38 -41.24
CA GLU A 753 -10.40 20.71 -42.36
C GLU A 753 -11.23 20.74 -43.66
N THR A 754 -12.57 20.92 -43.57
CA THR A 754 -13.47 20.84 -44.72
C THR A 754 -14.31 22.12 -44.91
N GLU A 755 -14.67 22.42 -46.12
CA GLU A 755 -15.58 23.55 -46.42
C GLU A 755 -16.95 23.40 -45.75
N ARG A 756 -17.45 22.16 -45.58
CA ARG A 756 -18.72 21.89 -44.86
C ARG A 756 -18.66 22.28 -43.39
N GLN A 757 -17.55 21.97 -42.73
CA GLN A 757 -17.32 22.39 -41.33
C GLN A 757 -17.28 23.94 -41.27
N TYR A 758 -16.54 24.56 -42.17
CA TYR A 758 -16.43 26.00 -42.23
C TYR A 758 -17.80 26.67 -42.48
N ASP A 759 -18.58 26.22 -43.50
CA ASP A 759 -19.89 26.79 -43.78
C ASP A 759 -20.85 26.69 -42.61
N PHE A 760 -20.87 25.54 -41.92
CA PHE A 760 -21.66 25.37 -40.71
C PHE A 760 -21.27 26.35 -39.59
N LEU A 761 -19.98 26.55 -39.35
CA LEU A 761 -19.48 27.47 -38.35
C LEU A 761 -19.79 28.91 -38.67
N ARG A 762 -19.59 29.31 -39.90
CA ARG A 762 -19.94 30.66 -40.40
C ARG A 762 -21.44 30.95 -40.33
N GLU A 763 -22.31 29.96 -40.66
CA GLU A 763 -23.78 30.10 -40.57
C GLU A 763 -24.29 30.20 -39.14
N ASN A 764 -23.49 29.80 -38.18
CA ASN A 764 -23.79 29.87 -36.74
C ASN A 764 -22.96 30.94 -36.02
N ASP A 765 -22.51 31.97 -36.74
CA ASP A 765 -21.84 33.17 -36.24
C ASP A 765 -20.56 32.90 -35.44
N CYS A 766 -19.81 31.81 -35.71
CA CYS A 766 -18.49 31.62 -35.16
C CYS A 766 -17.56 32.77 -35.58
N ASP A 767 -16.80 33.35 -34.68
CA ASP A 767 -15.98 34.53 -34.94
C ASP A 767 -14.70 34.23 -35.70
N LEU A 768 -13.97 33.21 -35.22
CA LEU A 768 -12.64 32.88 -35.70
C LEU A 768 -12.51 31.39 -36.05
N ILE A 769 -11.69 31.10 -37.03
CA ILE A 769 -11.46 29.73 -37.52
C ILE A 769 -9.96 29.43 -37.52
N GLN A 770 -9.58 28.28 -37.03
CA GLN A 770 -8.25 27.74 -37.14
C GLN A 770 -8.30 26.32 -37.69
N GLY A 771 -7.49 26.01 -38.70
CA GLY A 771 -7.46 24.65 -39.23
C GLY A 771 -6.77 24.53 -40.59
N TYR A 772 -6.56 23.26 -40.96
CA TYR A 772 -5.82 22.94 -42.21
C TYR A 772 -6.57 23.27 -43.47
N LEU A 773 -7.85 23.62 -43.40
CA LEU A 773 -8.59 24.16 -44.50
C LEU A 773 -7.95 25.48 -44.99
N PHE A 774 -7.48 26.32 -44.08
CA PHE A 774 -6.86 27.61 -44.41
C PHE A 774 -5.34 27.51 -44.31
N TYR A 775 -4.80 27.22 -43.15
CA TYR A 775 -3.36 27.24 -42.91
C TYR A 775 -2.91 26.11 -42.00
N LYS A 776 -1.77 25.50 -42.33
CA LYS A 776 -1.03 24.63 -41.42
C LYS A 776 -0.06 25.46 -40.60
N PRO A 777 0.40 24.96 -39.45
CA PRO A 777 1.53 25.56 -38.71
C PRO A 777 2.72 25.76 -39.63
N MET A 778 3.28 26.97 -39.67
CA MET A 778 4.38 27.35 -40.55
C MET A 778 5.45 28.11 -39.79
N PRO A 779 6.72 28.10 -40.22
CA PRO A 779 7.78 28.89 -39.60
C PRO A 779 7.55 30.40 -39.82
N GLU A 780 8.14 31.23 -38.94
CA GLU A 780 8.02 32.68 -38.93
C GLU A 780 8.17 33.31 -40.35
N GLY A 781 9.21 32.88 -41.07
CA GLY A 781 9.49 33.46 -42.40
C GLY A 781 8.40 33.22 -43.45
N GLU A 782 7.56 32.20 -43.31
CA GLU A 782 6.38 31.96 -44.18
C GLU A 782 5.19 32.81 -43.71
N LEU A 783 4.95 32.91 -42.41
CA LEU A 783 3.90 33.75 -41.82
C LEU A 783 4.11 35.21 -42.25
N VAL A 784 5.33 35.74 -42.15
CA VAL A 784 5.65 37.12 -42.51
C VAL A 784 5.26 37.42 -43.96
N LYS A 785 5.45 36.48 -44.90
CA LYS A 785 5.05 36.63 -46.30
C LYS A 785 3.55 36.71 -46.53
N LEU A 786 2.76 36.10 -45.62
CA LEU A 786 1.30 36.09 -45.71
C LEU A 786 0.65 37.37 -45.16
N ILE A 787 1.34 38.04 -44.22
CA ILE A 787 0.81 39.19 -43.47
C ILE A 787 1.55 40.48 -43.74
N GLN A 788 2.30 40.51 -44.87
CA GLN A 788 2.97 41.73 -45.36
C GLN A 788 1.98 42.78 -45.84
#